data_30a349c8b7278123081d79de8091822b
#
_entry.id   30a349c8b7278123081d79de8091822b
#
_cell.length_a   1.000
_cell.length_b   1.000
_cell.length_c   1.000
_cell.angle_alpha   90.00
_cell.angle_beta   90.00
_cell.angle_gamma   90.00
#
_symmetry.space_group_name_H-M   'P 1'
#
loop_
_entity.id
_entity.type
_entity.pdbx_description
1 polymer ?
#
loop_
_entity_poly.entity_id
_entity_poly.type
_entity_poly.pdbx_seq_one_letter_code
_entity_poly.pdbx_strand_id
1 'polypeptide(L)'
;MSLNLVSPGVKVREVDLTIGNISGAQEQVGAIAGPFEKGPIDVPILVENEQDLIATYGKPLDKDGQFEYWMTASSYLSYGGTLRVLRSDSSNLNNANAGVSVASTDIKIKSYDDYTSNTYTTFYYAAKNPGTWGNGLKVFTIDHFADQVISGISTTGISVGMGVTQSIKGRVRIGSGTTTSYGDEFVRGIITGVGTAGGVATDAITVKIVDRVTSAGVLSATTYDELKFLSSTTTTTTSSSSVGIGTTAGTVDLPNDITIDGITVSSAGGGMNSNIQLGDVVTVTGGNSIVAAGTTVIGISTTSGIGTVTVDRAITGVSTSGDGAIFTFTRTTTSSSTNNLNQTFIINDSGVGVSTFTSTTASDWYNQQTLGLTKGGDISWNTIAEKPGTSEYAESRGGSNDEIHIVVIDEDGSSSGVAGNILEKHLYLSKAKDGKRQPAEEVYYKNYLANRSELIFNGAHAGATVSGLTAKAGNASVDDFNLVTGGAWGQNASGVTFNVEGNRSYDLTGGKDYSGTDGYLIDKGDVINSYNILKNPAEYSINFILQGPSGGATIFDSQAKASALIGIANLRKDCIACISPHRAGVVNIPNSDTQTDNIVDYYAPLQSSSYAVFDSGYKYTFDRFNNEFRYIPLNGDIGGLMARTSINSFS
;
A
#
# COMPACT_ATOMS: atom_id res chain seq x y z
N MET A 1 -8.79 17.18 18.72
CA MET A 1 -7.32 16.96 18.74
C MET A 1 -6.98 16.07 19.92
N SER A 2 -6.68 14.81 19.69
CA SER A 2 -6.20 13.90 20.73
C SER A 2 -4.69 14.08 20.89
N LEU A 3 -4.26 14.60 22.04
CA LEU A 3 -2.85 14.68 22.41
C LEU A 3 -2.38 13.27 22.82
N ASN A 4 -1.54 12.66 22.00
CA ASN A 4 -0.80 11.46 22.39
C ASN A 4 0.38 11.86 23.29
N LEU A 5 0.34 11.45 24.55
CA LEU A 5 1.44 11.60 25.49
C LEU A 5 2.48 10.50 25.26
N VAL A 6 3.72 10.89 24.95
CA VAL A 6 4.88 10.00 24.64
C VAL A 6 5.58 9.49 25.91
N SER A 7 5.10 9.75 27.11
CA SER A 7 5.64 9.20 28.35
C SER A 7 4.53 8.84 29.34
N PRO A 8 4.77 7.93 30.30
CA PRO A 8 3.74 7.58 31.27
C PRO A 8 3.39 8.80 32.11
N GLY A 9 2.32 9.43 31.74
CA GLY A 9 1.74 10.57 32.42
C GLY A 9 0.29 10.29 32.78
N VAL A 10 -0.14 10.78 33.93
CA VAL A 10 -1.54 10.74 34.32
C VAL A 10 -2.30 11.65 33.37
N LYS A 11 -3.20 11.10 32.55
CA LYS A 11 -4.13 11.89 31.76
C LYS A 11 -5.22 12.41 32.69
N VAL A 12 -5.02 13.59 33.21
CA VAL A 12 -6.09 14.32 33.92
C VAL A 12 -7.03 14.84 32.83
N ARG A 13 -8.20 14.28 32.74
CA ARG A 13 -9.30 14.84 31.96
C ARG A 13 -10.01 15.78 32.91
N GLU A 14 -9.84 17.08 32.75
CA GLU A 14 -10.70 18.05 33.39
C GLU A 14 -12.11 17.86 32.84
N VAL A 15 -12.99 17.31 33.65
CA VAL A 15 -14.43 17.35 33.41
C VAL A 15 -14.90 18.62 34.09
N ASP A 16 -15.20 19.63 33.31
CA ASP A 16 -15.84 20.84 33.83
C ASP A 16 -17.25 20.45 34.32
N LEU A 17 -17.39 20.35 35.65
CA LEU A 17 -18.65 20.09 36.32
C LEU A 17 -19.38 21.42 36.66
N THR A 18 -18.91 22.54 36.15
CA THR A 18 -19.66 23.80 36.25
C THR A 18 -20.88 23.69 35.32
N ILE A 19 -21.99 23.26 35.87
CA ILE A 19 -23.31 23.44 35.28
C ILE A 19 -23.62 24.94 35.30
N GLY A 20 -22.93 25.68 34.45
CA GLY A 20 -23.38 27.02 34.06
C GLY A 20 -24.56 26.80 33.13
N ASN A 21 -25.67 27.39 33.45
CA ASN A 21 -26.87 27.48 32.63
C ASN A 21 -26.50 28.05 31.24
N ILE A 22 -26.03 27.20 30.32
CA ILE A 22 -25.90 27.57 28.94
C ILE A 22 -27.29 27.34 28.34
N SER A 23 -28.01 28.45 28.15
CA SER A 23 -29.21 28.48 27.32
C SER A 23 -28.77 28.26 25.84
N GLY A 24 -28.36 27.06 25.54
CA GLY A 24 -28.16 26.51 24.20
C GLY A 24 -29.06 25.32 24.05
N ALA A 25 -29.68 25.12 22.92
CA ALA A 25 -30.48 23.93 22.64
C ALA A 25 -29.68 22.69 23.07
N GLN A 26 -30.19 21.95 24.05
CA GLN A 26 -29.55 20.72 24.48
C GLN A 26 -29.58 19.75 23.31
N GLU A 27 -28.44 19.26 22.92
CA GLU A 27 -28.32 18.23 21.91
C GLU A 27 -29.17 17.02 22.32
N GLN A 28 -30.11 16.62 21.47
CA GLN A 28 -31.01 15.51 21.73
C GLN A 28 -30.42 14.24 21.14
N VAL A 29 -29.88 13.39 22.01
CA VAL A 29 -29.17 12.18 21.61
C VAL A 29 -30.10 10.96 21.70
N GLY A 30 -30.39 10.33 20.56
CA GLY A 30 -31.03 9.02 20.50
C GLY A 30 -30.02 7.88 20.61
N ALA A 31 -30.50 6.66 20.83
CA ALA A 31 -29.68 5.46 20.78
C ALA A 31 -30.44 4.32 20.10
N ILE A 32 -29.76 3.57 19.24
CA ILE A 32 -30.27 2.37 18.58
C ILE A 32 -29.20 1.30 18.50
N ALA A 33 -29.58 0.03 18.73
CA ALA A 33 -28.72 -1.12 18.52
C ALA A 33 -29.34 -2.10 17.53
N GLY A 34 -28.49 -2.70 16.67
CA GLY A 34 -28.99 -3.67 15.69
C GLY A 34 -27.91 -4.21 14.75
N PRO A 35 -28.32 -5.05 13.79
CA PRO A 35 -27.44 -5.64 12.78
C PRO A 35 -27.19 -4.66 11.64
N PHE A 36 -26.10 -3.91 11.72
CA PHE A 36 -25.65 -3.04 10.63
C PHE A 36 -24.62 -3.77 9.76
N GLU A 37 -24.48 -3.33 8.50
CA GLU A 37 -23.62 -3.94 7.48
C GLU A 37 -22.14 -3.94 7.91
N LYS A 38 -21.66 -2.80 8.37
CA LYS A 38 -20.27 -2.58 8.80
C LYS A 38 -20.24 -1.71 10.05
N GLY A 39 -19.07 -1.32 10.50
CA GLY A 39 -18.87 -0.51 11.69
C GLY A 39 -18.41 -1.32 12.90
N PRO A 40 -17.88 -0.65 13.94
CA PRO A 40 -17.38 -1.31 15.14
C PRO A 40 -18.52 -1.97 15.91
N ILE A 41 -18.22 -3.13 16.50
CA ILE A 41 -19.18 -3.93 17.28
C ILE A 41 -19.16 -3.47 18.72
N ASP A 42 -20.34 -3.32 19.33
CA ASP A 42 -20.54 -2.97 20.75
C ASP A 42 -19.89 -1.64 21.16
N VAL A 43 -19.59 -0.77 20.22
CA VAL A 43 -19.05 0.58 20.45
C VAL A 43 -20.11 1.61 20.05
N PRO A 44 -20.64 2.42 20.96
CA PRO A 44 -21.63 3.44 20.65
C PRO A 44 -21.01 4.62 19.92
N ILE A 45 -21.14 4.66 18.61
CA ILE A 45 -20.65 5.76 17.78
C ILE A 45 -21.72 6.82 17.63
N LEU A 46 -21.34 8.10 17.84
CA LEU A 46 -22.21 9.23 17.60
C LEU A 46 -22.29 9.53 16.11
N VAL A 47 -23.49 9.58 15.58
CA VAL A 47 -23.82 9.87 14.17
C VAL A 47 -24.69 11.12 14.14
N GLU A 48 -24.32 12.11 13.36
CA GLU A 48 -25.02 13.40 13.31
C GLU A 48 -26.01 13.51 12.15
N ASN A 49 -25.77 12.74 11.09
CA ASN A 49 -26.59 12.79 9.88
C ASN A 49 -26.61 11.44 9.14
N GLU A 50 -27.43 11.34 8.10
CA GLU A 50 -27.56 10.11 7.31
C GLU A 50 -26.27 9.76 6.55
N GLN A 51 -25.46 10.74 6.15
CA GLN A 51 -24.21 10.44 5.43
C GLN A 51 -23.18 9.80 6.35
N ASP A 52 -23.08 10.25 7.59
CA ASP A 52 -22.24 9.62 8.61
C ASP A 52 -22.73 8.20 8.93
N LEU A 53 -24.05 8.00 8.94
CA LEU A 53 -24.65 6.67 9.10
C LEU A 53 -24.22 5.73 7.96
N ILE A 54 -24.28 6.18 6.71
CA ILE A 54 -23.82 5.42 5.54
C ILE A 54 -22.32 5.15 5.61
N ALA A 55 -21.52 6.16 5.90
CA ALA A 55 -20.07 6.02 5.94
C ALA A 55 -19.64 4.97 6.98
N THR A 56 -20.21 5.03 8.19
CA THR A 56 -19.82 4.17 9.31
C THR A 56 -20.48 2.80 9.25
N TYR A 57 -21.78 2.73 8.94
CA TYR A 57 -22.60 1.51 9.12
C TYR A 57 -23.14 0.92 7.83
N GLY A 58 -22.81 1.50 6.67
CA GLY A 58 -23.28 1.04 5.36
C GLY A 58 -24.66 1.53 5.00
N LYS A 59 -25.31 0.87 4.05
CA LYS A 59 -26.62 1.20 3.51
C LYS A 59 -27.70 0.27 4.06
N PRO A 60 -29.00 0.63 3.93
CA PRO A 60 -30.06 -0.32 4.25
C PRO A 60 -30.03 -1.49 3.26
N LEU A 61 -30.08 -2.70 3.76
CA LEU A 61 -30.01 -3.92 2.98
C LEU A 61 -31.35 -4.64 2.95
N ASP A 62 -31.69 -5.18 1.78
CA ASP A 62 -32.92 -5.98 1.59
C ASP A 62 -32.70 -7.43 2.01
N LYS A 63 -32.27 -7.63 3.27
CA LYS A 63 -32.03 -8.95 3.84
C LYS A 63 -32.51 -9.00 5.29
N ASP A 64 -33.34 -9.97 5.61
CA ASP A 64 -33.76 -10.32 6.98
C ASP A 64 -34.29 -9.11 7.80
N GLY A 65 -34.85 -8.09 7.14
CA GLY A 65 -35.38 -6.91 7.81
C GLY A 65 -34.32 -5.94 8.36
N GLN A 66 -33.06 -6.05 7.95
CA GLN A 66 -31.99 -5.14 8.37
C GLN A 66 -32.35 -3.66 8.07
N PHE A 67 -33.00 -3.41 6.94
CA PHE A 67 -33.45 -2.06 6.55
C PHE A 67 -34.34 -1.39 7.62
N GLU A 68 -35.09 -2.13 8.42
CA GLU A 68 -35.95 -1.56 9.47
C GLU A 68 -35.11 -0.88 10.56
N TYR A 69 -33.98 -1.47 10.98
CA TYR A 69 -33.04 -0.85 11.92
C TYR A 69 -32.43 0.41 11.33
N TRP A 70 -31.94 0.30 10.10
CA TRP A 70 -31.25 1.39 9.43
C TRP A 70 -32.18 2.57 9.15
N MET A 71 -33.37 2.31 8.60
CA MET A 71 -34.35 3.35 8.27
C MET A 71 -34.96 3.97 9.53
N THR A 72 -35.07 3.25 10.64
CA THR A 72 -35.43 3.82 11.95
C THR A 72 -34.38 4.83 12.40
N ALA A 73 -33.10 4.49 12.28
CA ALA A 73 -32.00 5.40 12.58
C ALA A 73 -32.04 6.65 11.69
N SER A 74 -32.17 6.48 10.38
CA SER A 74 -32.27 7.58 9.41
C SER A 74 -33.49 8.46 9.66
N SER A 75 -34.65 7.86 10.03
CA SER A 75 -35.86 8.63 10.39
C SER A 75 -35.61 9.54 11.57
N TYR A 76 -34.99 9.06 12.64
CA TYR A 76 -34.66 9.87 13.80
C TYR A 76 -33.74 11.05 13.42
N LEU A 77 -32.67 10.76 12.68
CA LEU A 77 -31.70 11.79 12.23
C LEU A 77 -32.35 12.89 11.36
N SER A 78 -33.38 12.54 10.58
CA SER A 78 -34.08 13.50 9.73
C SER A 78 -34.82 14.60 10.50
N TYR A 79 -35.04 14.42 11.80
CA TYR A 79 -35.65 15.43 12.68
C TYR A 79 -34.63 16.37 13.36
N GLY A 80 -33.31 16.19 13.10
CA GLY A 80 -32.23 17.04 13.62
C GLY A 80 -31.67 16.61 14.96
N GLY A 81 -32.02 15.45 15.47
CA GLY A 81 -31.34 14.80 16.61
C GLY A 81 -30.05 14.13 16.19
N THR A 82 -29.14 13.91 17.15
CA THR A 82 -27.95 13.07 16.97
C THR A 82 -28.21 11.64 17.49
N LEU A 83 -27.52 10.65 16.96
CA LEU A 83 -27.83 9.25 17.27
C LEU A 83 -26.58 8.47 17.66
N ARG A 84 -26.61 7.81 18.82
CA ARG A 84 -25.63 6.76 19.14
C ARG A 84 -26.08 5.45 18.53
N VAL A 85 -25.31 4.98 17.58
CA VAL A 85 -25.56 3.70 16.90
C VAL A 85 -24.63 2.64 17.46
N LEU A 86 -25.19 1.48 17.81
CA LEU A 86 -24.43 0.32 18.22
C LEU A 86 -24.66 -0.81 17.21
N ARG A 87 -23.59 -1.28 16.62
CA ARG A 87 -23.63 -2.53 15.88
C ARG A 87 -23.60 -3.70 16.85
N SER A 88 -24.64 -4.50 16.85
CA SER A 88 -24.75 -5.65 17.76
C SER A 88 -23.75 -6.75 17.39
N ASP A 89 -23.21 -7.43 18.41
CA ASP A 89 -22.38 -8.62 18.19
C ASP A 89 -23.22 -9.83 17.79
N SER A 90 -22.60 -10.83 17.21
CA SER A 90 -23.12 -12.19 17.01
C SER A 90 -21.96 -13.16 16.89
N SER A 91 -22.13 -14.38 17.39
CA SER A 91 -21.11 -15.44 17.33
C SER A 91 -20.68 -15.77 15.90
N ASN A 92 -21.55 -15.53 14.92
CA ASN A 92 -21.32 -15.85 13.51
C ASN A 92 -20.45 -14.82 12.77
N LEU A 93 -20.35 -13.59 13.29
CA LEU A 93 -19.61 -12.53 12.62
C LEU A 93 -18.12 -12.86 12.48
N ASN A 94 -17.58 -12.65 11.27
CA ASN A 94 -16.17 -12.89 10.96
C ASN A 94 -15.63 -11.81 10.02
N ASN A 95 -14.37 -11.38 10.22
CA ASN A 95 -13.72 -10.44 9.31
C ASN A 95 -13.23 -11.16 8.06
N ALA A 96 -13.49 -10.58 6.89
CA ALA A 96 -12.81 -10.98 5.68
C ALA A 96 -11.30 -10.78 5.85
N ASN A 97 -10.49 -11.75 5.48
CA ASN A 97 -9.05 -11.66 5.67
C ASN A 97 -8.26 -12.47 4.63
N ALA A 98 -6.99 -12.11 4.46
CA ALA A 98 -6.01 -12.86 3.71
C ALA A 98 -5.13 -13.65 4.69
N GLY A 99 -5.37 -14.94 4.80
CA GLY A 99 -4.67 -15.82 5.73
C GLY A 99 -3.20 -16.04 5.36
N VAL A 100 -2.35 -16.23 6.36
CA VAL A 100 -0.91 -16.52 6.15
C VAL A 100 -0.72 -17.86 5.43
N SER A 101 -1.61 -18.82 5.62
CA SER A 101 -1.57 -20.15 5.00
C SER A 101 -2.49 -20.27 3.77
N VAL A 102 -2.64 -19.21 2.98
CA VAL A 102 -3.43 -19.13 1.74
C VAL A 102 -4.94 -19.01 1.98
N ALA A 103 -5.52 -19.78 2.89
CA ALA A 103 -6.94 -19.68 3.23
C ALA A 103 -7.18 -18.62 4.31
N SER A 104 -8.32 -17.93 4.24
CA SER A 104 -8.77 -17.06 5.32
C SER A 104 -8.96 -17.85 6.61
N THR A 105 -8.72 -17.21 7.75
CA THR A 105 -8.95 -17.80 9.07
C THR A 105 -10.17 -17.17 9.71
N ASP A 106 -10.87 -17.94 10.54
CA ASP A 106 -11.99 -17.38 11.32
C ASP A 106 -11.42 -16.44 12.38
N ILE A 107 -11.65 -15.14 12.19
CA ILE A 107 -11.24 -14.08 13.12
C ILE A 107 -12.38 -13.06 13.30
N LYS A 108 -12.45 -12.51 14.49
CA LYS A 108 -13.38 -11.41 14.78
C LYS A 108 -12.65 -10.30 15.52
N ILE A 109 -12.49 -9.18 14.83
CA ILE A 109 -11.92 -7.93 15.36
C ILE A 109 -13.09 -6.97 15.52
N LYS A 110 -13.51 -6.70 16.75
CA LYS A 110 -14.72 -5.92 17.04
C LYS A 110 -14.52 -4.43 16.83
N SER A 111 -13.35 -3.93 17.20
CA SER A 111 -13.06 -2.50 17.24
C SER A 111 -11.56 -2.23 17.16
N TYR A 112 -11.19 -0.94 17.08
CA TYR A 112 -9.80 -0.50 17.18
C TYR A 112 -9.15 -0.92 18.52
N ASP A 113 -9.88 -0.81 19.64
CA ASP A 113 -9.36 -1.19 20.95
C ASP A 113 -9.13 -2.70 21.06
N ASP A 114 -10.02 -3.50 20.49
CA ASP A 114 -9.84 -4.95 20.38
C ASP A 114 -8.61 -5.29 19.55
N TYR A 115 -8.42 -4.63 18.38
CA TYR A 115 -7.24 -4.81 17.55
C TYR A 115 -5.94 -4.46 18.28
N THR A 116 -5.88 -3.34 18.99
CA THR A 116 -4.67 -2.88 19.68
C THR A 116 -4.34 -3.69 20.93
N SER A 117 -5.33 -4.32 21.54
CA SER A 117 -5.18 -5.16 22.74
C SER A 117 -4.70 -6.58 22.41
N ASN A 118 -4.74 -6.99 21.14
CA ASN A 118 -4.39 -8.32 20.69
C ASN A 118 -3.22 -8.31 19.70
N THR A 119 -2.58 -9.46 19.52
CA THR A 119 -1.54 -9.67 18.51
C THR A 119 -2.03 -10.68 17.49
N TYR A 120 -2.08 -10.28 16.23
CA TYR A 120 -2.57 -11.10 15.13
C TYR A 120 -1.41 -11.56 14.24
N THR A 121 -1.30 -12.88 14.05
CA THR A 121 -0.25 -13.52 13.26
C THR A 121 -0.77 -14.51 12.23
N THR A 122 -2.09 -14.72 12.17
CA THR A 122 -2.73 -15.72 11.32
C THR A 122 -3.18 -15.20 9.96
N PHE A 123 -3.17 -13.89 9.76
CA PHE A 123 -3.51 -13.23 8.51
C PHE A 123 -2.55 -12.07 8.21
N TYR A 124 -2.40 -11.69 6.96
CA TYR A 124 -1.64 -10.51 6.54
C TYR A 124 -2.48 -9.24 6.64
N TYR A 125 -3.66 -9.25 6.03
CA TYR A 125 -4.62 -8.15 6.06
C TYR A 125 -6.01 -8.68 6.38
N ALA A 126 -6.79 -7.88 7.09
CA ALA A 126 -8.19 -8.16 7.38
C ALA A 126 -9.02 -6.90 7.17
N ALA A 127 -10.27 -7.07 6.76
CA ALA A 127 -11.24 -5.97 6.76
C ALA A 127 -11.41 -5.41 8.17
N LYS A 128 -11.57 -4.10 8.29
CA LYS A 128 -11.58 -3.40 9.59
C LYS A 128 -12.70 -3.83 10.53
N ASN A 129 -13.81 -4.29 9.94
CA ASN A 129 -14.99 -4.75 10.68
C ASN A 129 -15.46 -6.10 10.12
N PRO A 130 -16.07 -6.96 10.94
CA PRO A 130 -16.65 -8.20 10.47
C PRO A 130 -17.77 -7.98 9.46
N GLY A 131 -17.99 -8.96 8.60
CA GLY A 131 -19.07 -8.96 7.61
C GLY A 131 -18.61 -9.39 6.22
N THR A 132 -19.59 -9.74 5.39
CA THR A 132 -19.34 -10.12 3.98
C THR A 132 -18.91 -8.94 3.12
N TRP A 133 -19.15 -7.69 3.53
CA TRP A 133 -18.76 -6.48 2.82
C TRP A 133 -17.26 -6.43 2.50
N GLY A 134 -16.44 -7.03 3.37
CA GLY A 134 -14.99 -7.08 3.18
C GLY A 134 -14.51 -8.11 2.17
N ASN A 135 -15.35 -9.05 1.71
CA ASN A 135 -14.97 -10.10 0.76
C ASN A 135 -14.68 -9.56 -0.65
N GLY A 136 -15.16 -8.37 -0.98
CA GLY A 136 -14.86 -7.67 -2.23
C GLY A 136 -13.59 -6.84 -2.20
N LEU A 137 -12.88 -6.78 -1.07
CA LEU A 137 -11.66 -6.01 -0.93
C LEU A 137 -10.43 -6.81 -1.34
N LYS A 138 -9.51 -6.15 -2.03
CA LYS A 138 -8.20 -6.68 -2.35
C LYS A 138 -7.12 -5.67 -2.01
N VAL A 139 -6.07 -6.13 -1.35
CA VAL A 139 -4.94 -5.30 -0.93
C VAL A 139 -3.76 -5.59 -1.84
N PHE A 140 -3.17 -4.55 -2.39
CA PHE A 140 -1.94 -4.62 -3.17
C PHE A 140 -0.81 -3.95 -2.41
N THR A 141 0.36 -4.57 -2.45
CA THR A 141 1.57 -4.03 -1.85
C THR A 141 2.72 -4.08 -2.84
N ILE A 142 3.59 -3.09 -2.80
CA ILE A 142 4.84 -3.10 -3.53
C ILE A 142 5.95 -2.43 -2.73
N ASP A 143 7.14 -3.02 -2.78
CA ASP A 143 8.35 -2.43 -2.19
C ASP A 143 9.51 -2.46 -3.18
N HIS A 144 10.70 -2.05 -2.75
CA HIS A 144 11.90 -2.02 -3.57
C HIS A 144 12.53 -3.42 -3.72
N PHE A 145 11.83 -4.30 -4.41
CA PHE A 145 12.25 -5.69 -4.62
C PHE A 145 13.43 -5.82 -5.58
N ALA A 146 13.40 -5.07 -6.68
CA ALA A 146 14.45 -5.09 -7.69
C ALA A 146 14.64 -3.71 -8.33
N ASP A 147 15.78 -3.54 -8.97
CA ASP A 147 16.09 -2.33 -9.76
C ASP A 147 15.87 -2.57 -11.25
N GLN A 148 16.33 -3.72 -11.74
CA GLN A 148 16.26 -4.03 -13.17
C GLN A 148 15.77 -5.45 -13.44
N VAL A 149 15.21 -5.61 -14.65
CA VAL A 149 14.93 -6.88 -15.29
C VAL A 149 15.94 -7.08 -16.42
N ILE A 150 16.63 -8.21 -16.41
CA ILE A 150 17.51 -8.63 -17.50
C ILE A 150 16.83 -9.77 -18.22
N SER A 151 16.49 -9.58 -19.49
CA SER A 151 15.75 -10.55 -20.32
C SER A 151 16.57 -11.10 -21.49
N GLY A 152 16.05 -12.12 -22.15
CA GLY A 152 16.72 -12.78 -23.26
C GLY A 152 17.90 -13.66 -22.84
N ILE A 153 17.85 -14.20 -21.63
CA ILE A 153 18.89 -15.10 -21.08
C ILE A 153 18.33 -16.47 -20.75
N SER A 154 19.19 -17.50 -20.80
CA SER A 154 18.78 -18.82 -20.28
C SER A 154 18.75 -18.77 -18.75
N THR A 155 17.60 -19.07 -18.17
CA THR A 155 17.42 -19.13 -16.72
C THR A 155 17.79 -20.49 -16.10
N THR A 156 18.23 -21.44 -16.92
CA THR A 156 18.62 -22.79 -16.46
C THR A 156 19.82 -22.71 -15.54
N GLY A 157 19.68 -23.24 -14.32
CA GLY A 157 20.73 -23.23 -13.32
C GLY A 157 20.88 -21.91 -12.55
N ILE A 158 20.03 -20.91 -12.86
CA ILE A 158 19.98 -19.66 -12.12
C ILE A 158 18.95 -19.77 -10.99
N SER A 159 19.29 -19.28 -9.82
CA SER A 159 18.39 -19.23 -8.65
C SER A 159 18.44 -17.89 -7.94
N VAL A 160 17.39 -17.59 -7.21
CA VAL A 160 17.32 -16.42 -6.33
C VAL A 160 18.44 -16.46 -5.33
N GLY A 161 19.08 -15.32 -5.08
CA GLY A 161 20.22 -15.19 -4.18
C GLY A 161 21.59 -15.27 -4.86
N MET A 162 21.68 -15.70 -6.10
CA MET A 162 22.94 -15.65 -6.84
C MET A 162 23.38 -14.22 -7.10
N GLY A 163 24.68 -13.99 -7.05
CA GLY A 163 25.30 -12.73 -7.45
C GLY A 163 25.38 -12.57 -8.96
N VAL A 164 25.16 -11.37 -9.43
CA VAL A 164 25.35 -11.00 -10.83
C VAL A 164 26.29 -9.80 -10.92
N THR A 165 27.26 -9.89 -11.82
CA THR A 165 28.30 -8.88 -11.99
C THR A 165 28.41 -8.50 -13.47
N GLN A 166 28.55 -7.21 -13.74
CA GLN A 166 28.89 -6.71 -15.07
C GLN A 166 30.18 -5.88 -15.00
N SER A 167 31.14 -6.23 -15.83
CA SER A 167 32.41 -5.49 -15.92
C SER A 167 32.26 -4.29 -16.85
N ILE A 168 32.70 -3.15 -16.35
CA ILE A 168 32.89 -1.93 -17.15
C ILE A 168 34.39 -1.70 -17.29
N LYS A 169 34.90 -1.96 -18.47
CA LYS A 169 36.33 -1.95 -18.73
C LYS A 169 36.94 -0.54 -18.64
N GLY A 170 38.15 -0.47 -18.04
CA GLY A 170 39.01 0.70 -18.07
C GLY A 170 38.44 1.99 -17.48
N ARG A 171 37.47 1.89 -16.54
CA ARG A 171 36.76 3.06 -15.99
C ARG A 171 37.53 3.76 -14.88
N VAL A 172 38.37 3.08 -14.17
CA VAL A 172 39.05 3.60 -12.98
C VAL A 172 40.47 3.95 -13.29
N ARG A 173 40.80 5.23 -13.17
CA ARG A 173 42.18 5.71 -13.30
C ARG A 173 43.00 5.29 -12.06
N ILE A 174 44.00 4.43 -12.27
CA ILE A 174 44.89 3.96 -11.24
C ILE A 174 46.25 4.59 -11.43
N GLY A 175 46.70 5.41 -10.46
CA GLY A 175 47.99 6.07 -10.50
C GLY A 175 47.94 7.53 -10.92
N SER A 176 49.08 8.20 -10.88
CA SER A 176 49.23 9.61 -11.24
C SER A 176 50.47 9.82 -12.13
N GLY A 177 50.35 10.73 -13.08
CA GLY A 177 51.46 11.07 -13.98
C GLY A 177 51.57 10.14 -15.19
N THR A 178 52.78 9.91 -15.68
CA THR A 178 53.07 9.18 -16.93
C THR A 178 52.89 7.66 -16.85
N THR A 179 52.61 7.12 -15.67
CA THR A 179 52.35 5.69 -15.42
C THR A 179 50.91 5.43 -14.97
N THR A 180 49.95 6.00 -15.65
CA THR A 180 48.55 5.79 -15.34
C THR A 180 48.08 4.50 -16.00
N SER A 181 47.49 3.63 -15.25
CA SER A 181 46.73 2.47 -15.75
C SER A 181 45.24 2.65 -15.45
N TYR A 182 44.42 2.00 -16.23
CA TYR A 182 42.98 1.98 -15.99
C TYR A 182 42.55 0.62 -15.56
N GLY A 183 41.92 0.55 -14.40
CA GLY A 183 41.33 -0.66 -13.87
C GLY A 183 39.86 -0.81 -14.30
N ASP A 184 39.39 -2.02 -14.20
CA ASP A 184 37.98 -2.32 -14.43
C ASP A 184 37.13 -1.89 -13.24
N GLU A 185 35.95 -1.44 -13.55
CA GLU A 185 34.86 -1.22 -12.58
C GLU A 185 33.80 -2.30 -12.78
N PHE A 186 33.16 -2.70 -11.71
CA PHE A 186 32.16 -3.75 -11.72
C PHE A 186 30.89 -3.26 -11.05
N VAL A 187 29.77 -3.32 -11.75
CA VAL A 187 28.43 -3.20 -11.15
C VAL A 187 28.04 -4.58 -10.66
N ARG A 188 27.61 -4.66 -9.40
CA ARG A 188 27.24 -5.90 -8.74
C ARG A 188 25.82 -5.86 -8.24
N GLY A 189 25.12 -6.95 -8.37
CA GLY A 189 23.74 -7.10 -7.93
C GLY A 189 23.42 -8.51 -7.50
N ILE A 190 22.20 -8.69 -7.04
CA ILE A 190 21.67 -9.92 -6.52
C ILE A 190 20.42 -10.27 -7.32
N ILE A 191 20.30 -11.54 -7.69
CA ILE A 191 19.11 -12.05 -8.34
C ILE A 191 18.00 -12.19 -7.30
N THR A 192 16.94 -11.43 -7.45
CA THR A 192 15.77 -11.43 -6.56
C THR A 192 14.62 -12.27 -7.09
N GLY A 193 14.60 -12.55 -8.40
CA GLY A 193 13.59 -13.40 -9.03
C GLY A 193 14.07 -14.00 -10.33
N VAL A 194 13.49 -15.14 -10.71
CA VAL A 194 13.84 -15.90 -11.91
C VAL A 194 12.57 -16.30 -12.66
N GLY A 195 12.46 -15.89 -13.90
CA GLY A 195 11.34 -16.22 -14.77
C GLY A 195 9.99 -15.82 -14.18
N THR A 196 8.95 -16.57 -14.47
CA THR A 196 7.59 -16.31 -13.99
C THR A 196 7.47 -16.29 -12.46
N ALA A 197 8.31 -17.02 -11.75
CA ALA A 197 8.38 -16.98 -10.30
C ALA A 197 8.91 -15.63 -9.76
N GLY A 198 9.66 -14.89 -10.58
CA GLY A 198 10.10 -13.52 -10.30
C GLY A 198 9.14 -12.44 -10.81
N GLY A 199 7.98 -12.81 -11.35
CA GLY A 199 7.03 -11.87 -11.93
C GLY A 199 7.46 -11.27 -13.25
N VAL A 200 8.35 -11.93 -13.99
CA VAL A 200 8.87 -11.50 -15.30
C VAL A 200 8.76 -12.62 -16.35
N ALA A 201 9.19 -12.34 -17.59
CA ALA A 201 9.20 -13.33 -18.65
C ALA A 201 10.05 -14.57 -18.29
N THR A 202 9.74 -15.71 -18.87
CA THR A 202 10.42 -17.00 -18.57
C THR A 202 11.93 -17.00 -18.81
N ASP A 203 12.39 -16.12 -19.70
CA ASP A 203 13.79 -15.91 -20.08
C ASP A 203 14.41 -14.66 -19.43
N ALA A 204 13.92 -14.27 -18.27
CA ALA A 204 14.36 -13.08 -17.57
C ALA A 204 14.68 -13.33 -16.10
N ILE A 205 15.51 -12.47 -15.54
CA ILE A 205 15.79 -12.39 -14.10
C ILE A 205 15.53 -10.97 -13.61
N THR A 206 15.11 -10.85 -12.35
CA THR A 206 15.06 -9.57 -11.65
C THR A 206 16.31 -9.41 -10.80
N VAL A 207 16.88 -8.23 -10.78
CA VAL A 207 18.15 -7.96 -10.10
C VAL A 207 18.02 -6.72 -9.23
N LYS A 208 18.49 -6.83 -7.99
CA LYS A 208 18.72 -5.71 -7.10
C LYS A 208 20.20 -5.34 -7.15
N ILE A 209 20.50 -4.09 -7.51
CA ILE A 209 21.87 -3.60 -7.59
C ILE A 209 22.35 -3.26 -6.17
N VAL A 210 23.53 -3.75 -5.81
CA VAL A 210 24.10 -3.59 -4.47
C VAL A 210 25.11 -2.47 -4.45
N ASP A 211 26.10 -2.54 -5.33
CA ASP A 211 27.21 -1.59 -5.34
C ASP A 211 27.96 -1.56 -6.69
N ARG A 212 28.98 -0.75 -6.69
CA ARG A 212 29.96 -0.63 -7.77
C ARG A 212 31.35 -0.66 -7.17
N VAL A 213 32.18 -1.55 -7.65
CA VAL A 213 33.53 -1.74 -7.14
C VAL A 213 34.59 -1.68 -8.24
N THR A 214 35.80 -1.34 -7.86
CA THR A 214 36.99 -1.43 -8.74
C THR A 214 37.50 -2.88 -8.77
N SER A 215 38.43 -3.17 -9.71
CA SER A 215 39.13 -4.47 -9.76
C SER A 215 39.88 -4.84 -8.46
N ALA A 216 40.13 -3.88 -7.59
CA ALA A 216 40.70 -4.11 -6.27
C ALA A 216 39.67 -4.36 -5.17
N GLY A 217 38.38 -4.44 -5.52
CA GLY A 217 37.31 -4.66 -4.55
C GLY A 217 36.94 -3.42 -3.72
N VAL A 218 37.46 -2.25 -4.06
CA VAL A 218 37.16 -0.97 -3.39
C VAL A 218 35.94 -0.34 -4.02
N LEU A 219 35.04 0.24 -3.21
CA LEU A 219 33.90 1.00 -3.74
C LEU A 219 34.39 2.09 -4.69
N SER A 220 33.77 2.15 -5.87
CA SER A 220 34.12 3.12 -6.87
C SER A 220 33.60 4.50 -6.49
N ALA A 221 34.50 5.48 -6.47
CA ALA A 221 34.16 6.89 -6.24
C ALA A 221 33.78 7.64 -7.53
N THR A 222 33.57 6.94 -8.65
CA THR A 222 33.23 7.60 -9.91
C THR A 222 31.82 8.16 -9.87
N THR A 223 31.70 9.41 -10.33
CA THR A 223 30.47 10.20 -10.44
C THR A 223 29.56 9.74 -11.59
N TYR A 224 29.22 8.46 -11.63
CA TYR A 224 28.13 7.99 -12.48
C TYR A 224 26.86 7.96 -11.64
N ASP A 225 25.95 8.84 -11.97
CA ASP A 225 24.69 9.06 -11.24
C ASP A 225 23.72 7.86 -11.27
N GLU A 226 24.02 6.81 -12.05
CA GLU A 226 23.16 5.66 -12.17
C GLU A 226 23.91 4.34 -12.03
N LEU A 227 23.68 3.67 -10.92
CA LEU A 227 24.01 2.26 -10.75
C LEU A 227 23.01 1.43 -11.57
N LYS A 228 23.40 1.00 -12.77
CA LYS A 228 22.59 0.08 -13.59
C LYS A 228 23.45 -0.87 -14.41
N PHE A 229 22.89 -2.03 -14.66
CA PHE A 229 23.39 -2.93 -15.69
C PHE A 229 23.07 -2.36 -17.06
N LEU A 230 24.01 -2.47 -17.97
CA LEU A 230 23.87 -2.00 -19.33
C LEU A 230 23.38 -3.14 -20.23
N SER A 231 22.44 -2.84 -21.10
CA SER A 231 21.92 -3.80 -22.07
C SER A 231 22.50 -3.60 -23.46
N SER A 232 22.51 -4.65 -24.26
CA SER A 232 22.73 -4.57 -25.69
C SER A 232 21.45 -4.88 -26.44
N THR A 233 20.92 -3.91 -27.13
CA THR A 233 20.00 -4.21 -28.23
C THR A 233 20.68 -3.91 -29.53
N THR A 234 20.75 -4.90 -30.38
CA THR A 234 21.28 -4.77 -31.73
C THR A 234 20.22 -4.16 -32.65
N THR A 235 20.13 -2.84 -32.65
CA THR A 235 19.59 -2.16 -33.82
C THR A 235 20.71 -1.25 -34.34
N THR A 236 21.32 -1.71 -35.38
CA THR A 236 22.51 -1.11 -35.97
C THR A 236 22.16 0.15 -36.73
N THR A 237 22.33 1.31 -36.08
CA THR A 237 22.59 2.52 -36.85
C THR A 237 24.06 2.89 -36.60
N THR A 238 24.89 2.62 -37.57
CA THR A 238 26.31 2.92 -37.47
C THR A 238 26.50 4.39 -37.84
N SER A 239 26.84 5.22 -36.88
CA SER A 239 27.39 6.53 -37.14
C SER A 239 28.91 6.49 -36.91
N SER A 240 29.70 6.85 -37.86
CA SER A 240 31.14 6.91 -37.74
C SER A 240 31.61 8.36 -37.80
N SER A 241 32.47 8.72 -36.87
CA SER A 241 33.22 9.98 -36.91
C SER A 241 34.70 9.63 -37.07
N SER A 242 35.38 10.19 -38.05
CA SER A 242 36.79 9.96 -38.27
C SER A 242 37.57 11.22 -37.94
N VAL A 243 38.64 11.06 -37.17
CA VAL A 243 39.55 12.14 -36.78
C VAL A 243 40.94 11.72 -37.19
N GLY A 244 41.54 12.51 -38.05
CA GLY A 244 42.91 12.31 -38.47
C GLY A 244 43.89 13.01 -37.54
N ILE A 245 44.94 12.34 -37.15
CA ILE A 245 46.11 12.98 -36.57
C ILE A 245 46.89 13.58 -37.73
N GLY A 246 46.56 14.82 -38.07
CA GLY A 246 47.18 15.58 -39.17
C GLY A 246 48.45 16.25 -38.73
N THR A 247 49.00 17.08 -39.63
CA THR A 247 50.29 17.76 -39.53
C THR A 247 50.44 18.76 -38.38
N THR A 248 49.40 18.94 -37.56
CA THR A 248 49.42 19.93 -36.48
C THR A 248 48.78 19.38 -35.21
N ALA A 249 49.33 18.38 -34.65
CA ALA A 249 49.02 18.01 -33.29
C ALA A 249 47.87 17.03 -33.01
N GLY A 250 48.18 15.82 -32.85
CA GLY A 250 47.49 14.85 -32.04
C GLY A 250 48.59 13.99 -31.44
N THR A 251 48.69 14.00 -30.15
CA THR A 251 49.59 13.11 -29.42
C THR A 251 48.74 12.15 -28.58
N VAL A 252 49.21 10.94 -28.46
CA VAL A 252 48.68 10.01 -27.44
C VAL A 252 49.48 10.29 -26.19
N ASP A 253 48.93 11.04 -25.27
CA ASP A 253 49.61 11.43 -24.02
C ASP A 253 49.74 10.26 -23.04
N LEU A 254 48.79 9.37 -23.07
CA LEU A 254 48.74 8.17 -22.23
C LEU A 254 48.36 6.98 -23.11
N PRO A 255 48.71 5.74 -22.75
CA PRO A 255 48.40 4.56 -23.55
C PRO A 255 46.93 4.40 -23.92
N ASN A 256 46.05 5.02 -23.17
CA ASN A 256 44.61 4.94 -23.34
C ASN A 256 43.95 6.25 -23.75
N ASP A 257 44.73 7.32 -23.98
CA ASP A 257 44.17 8.61 -24.34
C ASP A 257 44.54 8.97 -25.80
N ILE A 258 43.54 9.43 -26.52
CA ILE A 258 43.70 10.03 -27.86
C ILE A 258 43.47 11.53 -27.69
N THR A 259 44.56 12.29 -27.73
CA THR A 259 44.50 13.76 -27.64
C THR A 259 44.34 14.34 -29.02
N ILE A 260 43.42 15.25 -29.19
CA ILE A 260 43.12 15.94 -30.44
C ILE A 260 43.28 17.43 -30.21
N ASP A 261 44.31 18.02 -30.84
CA ASP A 261 44.64 19.43 -30.66
C ASP A 261 43.85 20.33 -31.63
N GLY A 262 43.51 21.53 -31.17
CA GLY A 262 42.90 22.58 -32.00
C GLY A 262 41.41 22.51 -32.20
N ILE A 263 40.67 21.81 -31.30
CA ILE A 263 39.23 21.57 -31.45
C ILE A 263 38.40 22.49 -30.59
N THR A 264 37.62 23.34 -31.23
CA THR A 264 36.38 23.87 -30.69
C THR A 264 35.24 22.89 -31.00
N VAL A 265 34.44 22.59 -30.01
CA VAL A 265 33.23 21.74 -30.11
C VAL A 265 32.16 22.47 -30.97
N SER A 266 32.47 22.80 -32.20
CA SER A 266 31.45 23.32 -33.11
C SER A 266 31.80 22.96 -34.55
N SER A 267 30.96 22.17 -35.11
CA SER A 267 30.62 22.02 -36.52
C SER A 267 31.62 22.46 -37.59
N ALA A 268 31.97 21.52 -38.42
CA ALA A 268 32.58 21.67 -39.73
C ALA A 268 34.08 21.95 -39.76
N GLY A 269 34.83 20.91 -39.91
CA GLY A 269 36.20 20.97 -40.45
C GLY A 269 37.30 20.76 -39.42
N GLY A 270 37.51 19.55 -38.99
CA GLY A 270 38.75 19.13 -38.33
C GLY A 270 38.74 19.20 -36.80
N GLY A 271 37.60 19.23 -36.17
CA GLY A 271 37.45 19.20 -34.75
C GLY A 271 36.89 17.88 -34.21
N MET A 272 37.06 17.64 -32.91
CA MET A 272 36.40 16.53 -32.26
C MET A 272 34.91 16.66 -32.56
N ASN A 273 34.42 15.76 -33.40
CA ASN A 273 33.04 15.80 -33.82
C ASN A 273 32.19 15.61 -32.56
N SER A 274 31.21 16.48 -32.37
CA SER A 274 30.22 16.38 -31.27
C SER A 274 29.50 15.04 -31.21
N ASN A 275 29.79 14.15 -32.13
CA ASN A 275 29.23 12.82 -32.28
C ASN A 275 30.01 11.71 -31.56
N ILE A 276 31.22 11.95 -31.06
CA ILE A 276 31.95 10.94 -30.26
C ILE A 276 31.30 10.83 -28.90
N GLN A 277 30.95 9.61 -28.53
CA GLN A 277 30.31 9.33 -27.22
C GLN A 277 31.00 8.16 -26.52
N LEU A 278 30.72 8.05 -25.23
CA LEU A 278 31.11 6.89 -24.43
C LEU A 278 30.52 5.63 -25.05
N GLY A 279 31.35 4.57 -25.19
CA GLY A 279 30.98 3.31 -25.80
C GLY A 279 31.19 3.21 -27.30
N ASP A 280 31.61 4.27 -27.99
CA ASP A 280 31.98 4.18 -29.39
C ASP A 280 33.17 3.22 -29.55
N VAL A 281 33.11 2.33 -30.54
CA VAL A 281 34.18 1.41 -30.88
C VAL A 281 35.22 2.18 -31.70
N VAL A 282 36.47 2.07 -31.29
CA VAL A 282 37.60 2.79 -31.91
C VAL A 282 38.36 1.85 -32.84
N THR A 283 38.59 2.31 -34.03
CA THR A 283 39.50 1.69 -35.02
C THR A 283 40.48 2.72 -35.56
N VAL A 284 41.63 2.29 -36.06
CA VAL A 284 42.64 3.18 -36.64
C VAL A 284 43.01 2.70 -38.04
N THR A 285 43.22 3.65 -38.92
CA THR A 285 43.77 3.43 -40.26
C THR A 285 44.92 4.38 -40.52
N GLY A 286 45.98 3.90 -41.14
CA GLY A 286 47.18 4.68 -41.36
C GLY A 286 48.03 4.91 -40.10
N GLY A 287 49.20 5.46 -40.21
CA GLY A 287 50.13 5.71 -39.11
C GLY A 287 50.70 4.45 -38.46
N ASN A 288 51.34 4.67 -37.30
CA ASN A 288 51.97 3.60 -36.52
C ASN A 288 51.11 3.15 -35.32
N SER A 289 49.98 3.80 -35.08
CA SER A 289 49.11 3.45 -33.98
C SER A 289 48.37 2.14 -34.22
N ILE A 290 48.29 1.32 -33.21
CA ILE A 290 47.58 0.02 -33.23
C ILE A 290 46.50 0.07 -32.13
N VAL A 291 45.25 -0.09 -32.54
CA VAL A 291 44.09 -0.19 -31.68
C VAL A 291 43.62 -1.63 -31.67
N ALA A 292 43.52 -2.25 -30.50
CA ALA A 292 43.04 -3.61 -30.37
C ALA A 292 41.55 -3.70 -30.78
N ALA A 293 41.17 -4.81 -31.42
CA ALA A 293 39.80 -5.00 -31.85
C ALA A 293 38.82 -4.93 -30.64
N GLY A 294 37.75 -4.17 -30.81
CA GLY A 294 36.74 -3.97 -29.75
C GLY A 294 37.15 -2.95 -28.66
N THR A 295 38.16 -2.13 -28.92
CA THR A 295 38.50 -0.98 -28.06
C THR A 295 37.33 0.02 -28.06
N THR A 296 36.96 0.52 -26.90
CA THR A 296 35.80 1.43 -26.72
C THR A 296 36.19 2.71 -26.01
N VAL A 297 35.44 3.78 -26.30
CA VAL A 297 35.57 5.08 -25.63
C VAL A 297 34.97 4.98 -24.23
N ILE A 298 35.76 5.30 -23.21
CA ILE A 298 35.34 5.28 -21.79
C ILE A 298 35.42 6.65 -21.12
N GLY A 299 36.02 7.63 -21.75
CA GLY A 299 36.09 8.98 -21.24
C GLY A 299 36.25 10.00 -22.37
N ILE A 300 35.65 11.18 -22.16
CA ILE A 300 35.80 12.32 -23.06
C ILE A 300 36.04 13.55 -22.21
N SER A 301 37.10 14.25 -22.44
CA SER A 301 37.44 15.52 -21.77
C SER A 301 37.75 16.58 -22.76
N THR A 302 37.32 17.81 -22.51
CA THR A 302 37.68 19.00 -23.27
C THR A 302 38.25 20.03 -22.32
N THR A 303 39.51 20.32 -22.42
CA THR A 303 40.19 21.35 -21.61
C THR A 303 40.92 22.29 -22.51
N SER A 304 40.62 23.60 -22.44
CA SER A 304 41.30 24.66 -23.17
C SER A 304 41.40 24.46 -24.69
N GLY A 305 40.34 23.93 -25.31
CA GLY A 305 40.29 23.70 -26.77
C GLY A 305 40.93 22.39 -27.24
N ILE A 306 41.43 21.58 -26.32
CA ILE A 306 41.97 20.24 -26.58
C ILE A 306 40.95 19.22 -26.16
N GLY A 307 40.56 18.32 -27.06
CA GLY A 307 39.71 17.17 -26.74
C GLY A 307 40.55 15.94 -26.50
N THR A 308 40.32 15.27 -25.39
CA THR A 308 40.91 13.97 -25.05
C THR A 308 39.85 12.92 -25.01
N VAL A 309 40.06 11.83 -25.74
CA VAL A 309 39.23 10.62 -25.70
C VAL A 309 40.03 9.53 -25.01
N THR A 310 39.50 9.03 -23.90
CA THR A 310 40.08 7.92 -23.16
C THR A 310 39.42 6.62 -23.60
N VAL A 311 40.21 5.60 -23.89
CA VAL A 311 39.75 4.29 -24.35
C VAL A 311 40.04 3.18 -23.34
N ASP A 312 39.26 2.09 -23.37
CA ASP A 312 39.33 0.98 -22.42
C ASP A 312 40.58 0.11 -22.54
N ARG A 313 41.32 0.24 -23.65
CA ARG A 313 42.53 -0.54 -23.93
C ARG A 313 43.65 0.36 -24.40
N ALA A 314 44.87 0.03 -23.99
CA ALA A 314 46.03 0.78 -24.41
C ALA A 314 46.21 0.77 -25.95
N ILE A 315 46.46 1.94 -26.52
CA ILE A 315 46.90 2.10 -27.89
C ILE A 315 48.40 1.84 -27.95
N THR A 316 48.82 0.94 -28.81
CA THR A 316 50.24 0.62 -28.98
C THR A 316 50.78 1.20 -30.30
N GLY A 317 52.10 1.30 -30.46
CA GLY A 317 52.68 1.90 -31.65
C GLY A 317 52.36 3.38 -31.74
N VAL A 318 52.60 4.12 -30.65
CA VAL A 318 52.17 5.51 -30.49
C VAL A 318 52.47 6.37 -31.70
N SER A 319 51.43 6.97 -32.20
CA SER A 319 51.48 7.90 -33.33
C SER A 319 51.99 9.25 -32.90
N THR A 320 52.98 9.78 -33.59
CA THR A 320 53.41 11.14 -33.41
C THR A 320 52.72 12.05 -34.43
N SER A 321 52.67 13.36 -34.13
CA SER A 321 52.12 14.35 -35.05
C SER A 321 52.65 14.14 -36.46
N GLY A 322 51.77 14.02 -37.45
CA GLY A 322 52.12 13.92 -38.87
C GLY A 322 52.24 12.50 -39.44
N ASP A 323 51.97 11.46 -38.72
CA ASP A 323 52.09 10.08 -39.22
C ASP A 323 50.86 9.58 -40.02
N GLY A 324 49.80 10.37 -40.12
CA GLY A 324 48.63 10.07 -40.94
C GLY A 324 47.64 9.06 -40.32
N ALA A 325 47.74 8.79 -39.04
CA ALA A 325 46.76 7.92 -38.34
C ALA A 325 45.37 8.59 -38.32
N ILE A 326 44.35 7.83 -38.67
CA ILE A 326 42.96 8.25 -38.62
C ILE A 326 42.22 7.32 -37.66
N PHE A 327 41.73 7.88 -36.53
CA PHE A 327 40.90 7.20 -35.59
C PHE A 327 39.42 7.31 -36.00
N THR A 328 38.76 6.19 -36.15
CA THR A 328 37.33 6.12 -36.48
C THR A 328 36.57 5.62 -35.28
N PHE A 329 35.60 6.41 -34.84
CA PHE A 329 34.71 6.11 -33.72
C PHE A 329 33.39 5.65 -34.30
N THR A 330 33.04 4.40 -34.05
CA THR A 330 31.81 3.76 -34.59
C THR A 330 30.87 3.50 -33.47
N ARG A 331 29.64 4.04 -33.55
CA ARG A 331 28.59 3.80 -32.62
C ARG A 331 27.56 2.87 -33.21
N THR A 332 27.18 1.87 -32.42
CA THR A 332 25.94 1.13 -32.63
C THR A 332 24.91 1.74 -31.69
N THR A 333 24.01 2.57 -32.21
CA THR A 333 22.92 3.14 -31.40
C THR A 333 21.76 2.15 -31.33
N THR A 334 21.34 1.85 -30.11
CA THR A 334 20.05 1.27 -29.83
C THR A 334 19.05 2.39 -29.62
N SER A 335 17.77 2.15 -29.89
CA SER A 335 16.69 3.12 -29.71
C SER A 335 16.42 3.51 -28.26
N SER A 336 17.16 2.98 -27.30
CA SER A 336 17.24 3.43 -25.91
C SER A 336 18.64 3.95 -25.64
N SER A 337 18.77 5.08 -24.99
CA SER A 337 19.98 5.87 -24.72
C SER A 337 21.02 5.19 -23.80
N THR A 338 21.32 3.92 -24.00
CA THR A 338 22.26 3.16 -23.19
C THR A 338 23.57 2.95 -23.91
N ASN A 339 24.67 3.32 -23.27
CA ASN A 339 26.03 3.12 -23.75
C ASN A 339 26.38 1.63 -23.83
N ASN A 340 26.81 1.13 -24.97
CA ASN A 340 27.20 -0.28 -25.20
C ASN A 340 28.57 -0.61 -24.58
N LEU A 341 28.75 -0.38 -23.27
CA LEU A 341 30.09 -0.50 -22.69
C LEU A 341 30.53 -1.91 -22.38
N ASN A 342 29.68 -2.77 -21.98
CA ASN A 342 29.90 -4.23 -21.87
C ASN A 342 28.59 -4.96 -21.57
N GLN A 343 28.37 -6.07 -22.23
CA GLN A 343 27.07 -6.76 -22.26
C GLN A 343 27.12 -8.13 -21.63
N THR A 344 28.28 -8.48 -21.11
CA THR A 344 28.49 -9.79 -20.52
C THR A 344 28.20 -9.71 -19.01
N PHE A 345 27.22 -10.47 -18.59
CA PHE A 345 26.89 -10.65 -17.18
C PHE A 345 27.50 -11.96 -16.70
N ILE A 346 28.08 -11.92 -15.53
CA ILE A 346 28.63 -13.09 -14.86
C ILE A 346 27.74 -13.40 -13.68
N ILE A 347 27.14 -14.58 -13.67
CA ILE A 347 26.30 -15.04 -12.55
C ILE A 347 27.09 -16.06 -11.76
N ASN A 348 27.24 -15.79 -10.48
CA ASN A 348 28.05 -16.56 -9.56
C ASN A 348 27.21 -17.38 -8.62
N ASP A 349 27.51 -18.67 -8.55
CA ASP A 349 26.96 -19.57 -7.53
C ASP A 349 28.06 -19.99 -6.57
N SER A 350 27.75 -20.04 -5.28
CA SER A 350 28.67 -20.42 -4.20
C SER A 350 29.16 -21.89 -4.24
N GLY A 351 28.93 -22.63 -5.32
CA GLY A 351 29.35 -24.03 -5.38
C GLY A 351 29.40 -24.66 -6.76
N VAL A 352 28.87 -24.04 -7.80
CA VAL A 352 28.61 -24.73 -9.08
C VAL A 352 29.29 -24.08 -10.30
N GLY A 353 29.98 -22.96 -10.12
CA GLY A 353 30.68 -22.33 -11.23
C GLY A 353 30.10 -21.01 -11.69
N VAL A 354 30.82 -20.37 -12.59
CA VAL A 354 30.49 -19.07 -13.18
C VAL A 354 29.80 -19.27 -14.50
N SER A 355 28.60 -18.75 -14.65
CA SER A 355 27.89 -18.70 -15.93
C SER A 355 27.99 -17.30 -16.53
N THR A 356 28.39 -17.21 -17.78
CA THR A 356 28.49 -15.96 -18.52
C THR A 356 27.33 -15.84 -19.48
N PHE A 357 26.58 -14.73 -19.42
CA PHE A 357 25.45 -14.44 -20.29
C PHE A 357 25.68 -13.16 -21.05
N THR A 358 25.15 -13.11 -22.24
CA THR A 358 24.99 -11.88 -23.01
C THR A 358 23.51 -11.54 -23.04
N SER A 359 23.11 -10.48 -22.38
CA SER A 359 21.72 -10.04 -22.43
C SER A 359 21.48 -9.09 -23.59
N THR A 360 20.29 -9.14 -24.14
CA THR A 360 19.82 -8.22 -25.17
C THR A 360 19.08 -7.02 -24.60
N THR A 361 18.50 -7.13 -23.40
CA THR A 361 17.71 -6.05 -22.78
C THR A 361 17.84 -6.03 -21.27
N ALA A 362 18.05 -4.84 -20.72
CA ALA A 362 17.85 -4.53 -19.30
C ALA A 362 16.88 -3.35 -19.20
N SER A 363 15.88 -3.46 -18.37
CA SER A 363 14.84 -2.46 -18.21
C SER A 363 14.55 -2.23 -16.73
N ASP A 364 13.94 -1.09 -16.40
CA ASP A 364 13.55 -0.80 -15.02
C ASP A 364 12.47 -1.77 -14.57
N TRP A 365 12.64 -2.37 -13.39
CA TRP A 365 11.70 -3.35 -12.85
C TRP A 365 10.38 -2.71 -12.47
N TYR A 366 10.40 -1.57 -11.77
CA TYR A 366 9.20 -0.94 -11.24
C TYR A 366 8.24 -0.46 -12.33
N ASN A 367 8.79 0.02 -13.45
CA ASN A 367 8.00 0.45 -14.60
C ASN A 367 7.22 -0.68 -15.28
N GLN A 368 7.57 -1.93 -15.01
CA GLN A 368 6.85 -3.10 -15.51
C GLN A 368 5.79 -3.62 -14.54
N GLN A 369 5.71 -3.05 -13.32
CA GLN A 369 4.80 -3.55 -12.31
C GLN A 369 3.41 -2.94 -12.45
N THR A 370 2.42 -3.81 -12.40
CA THR A 370 1.00 -3.46 -12.44
C THR A 370 0.27 -4.08 -11.25
N LEU A 371 -0.94 -3.64 -10.99
CA LEU A 371 -1.80 -4.27 -9.98
C LEU A 371 -2.29 -5.66 -10.42
N GLY A 372 -2.27 -5.97 -11.73
CA GLY A 372 -2.74 -7.24 -12.25
C GLY A 372 -4.25 -7.42 -12.09
N LEU A 373 -5.02 -6.36 -12.29
CA LEU A 373 -6.47 -6.38 -12.13
C LEU A 373 -7.14 -7.26 -13.19
N THR A 374 -8.04 -8.12 -12.76
CA THR A 374 -8.81 -8.97 -13.66
C THR A 374 -10.01 -8.25 -14.29
N LYS A 375 -10.45 -7.15 -13.69
CA LYS A 375 -11.58 -6.32 -14.12
C LYS A 375 -11.20 -4.84 -14.11
N GLY A 376 -11.83 -4.05 -14.95
CA GLY A 376 -11.68 -2.59 -14.96
C GLY A 376 -10.46 -2.02 -15.70
N GLY A 377 -9.59 -2.89 -16.25
CA GLY A 377 -8.32 -2.48 -16.87
C GLY A 377 -7.19 -2.42 -15.85
N ASP A 378 -6.00 -2.86 -16.27
CA ASP A 378 -4.86 -2.94 -15.36
C ASP A 378 -4.23 -1.57 -15.12
N ILE A 379 -3.76 -1.34 -13.90
CA ILE A 379 -3.18 -0.07 -13.46
C ILE A 379 -1.70 -0.29 -13.14
N SER A 380 -0.84 0.52 -13.76
CA SER A 380 0.59 0.47 -13.49
C SER A 380 0.94 1.21 -12.20
N TRP A 381 1.84 0.65 -11.39
CA TRP A 381 2.27 1.25 -10.13
C TRP A 381 2.90 2.64 -10.31
N ASN A 382 3.67 2.85 -11.40
CA ASN A 382 4.28 4.13 -11.70
C ASN A 382 3.27 5.27 -11.98
N THR A 383 2.01 4.95 -12.27
CA THR A 383 0.91 5.93 -12.38
C THR A 383 0.30 6.28 -11.02
N ILE A 384 0.53 5.45 -10.01
CA ILE A 384 0.03 5.64 -8.65
C ILE A 384 1.03 6.44 -7.82
N ALA A 385 2.30 6.04 -7.85
CA ALA A 385 3.40 6.65 -7.11
C ALA A 385 4.76 6.32 -7.75
N GLU A 386 5.79 7.06 -7.36
CA GLU A 386 7.19 6.70 -7.67
C GLU A 386 7.61 5.46 -6.88
N LYS A 387 8.69 4.80 -7.33
CA LYS A 387 9.22 3.58 -6.71
C LYS A 387 9.52 3.82 -5.22
N PRO A 388 9.01 2.98 -4.30
CA PRO A 388 9.38 3.05 -2.90
C PRO A 388 10.84 2.67 -2.73
N GLY A 389 11.52 3.28 -1.79
CA GLY A 389 12.95 3.11 -1.62
C GLY A 389 13.38 3.03 -0.16
N THR A 390 14.22 3.96 0.22
CA THR A 390 14.67 4.16 1.60
C THR A 390 14.20 5.53 2.06
N SER A 391 13.48 5.56 3.17
CA SER A 391 13.04 6.82 3.76
C SER A 391 14.24 7.62 4.32
N GLU A 392 14.15 8.93 4.31
CA GLU A 392 15.15 9.82 4.92
C GLU A 392 15.42 9.45 6.39
N TYR A 393 14.37 9.01 7.09
CA TYR A 393 14.48 8.54 8.47
C TYR A 393 15.36 7.31 8.61
N ALA A 394 15.17 6.31 7.77
CA ALA A 394 15.97 5.08 7.80
C ALA A 394 17.39 5.34 7.31
N GLU A 395 17.56 6.10 6.22
CA GLU A 395 18.87 6.45 5.67
C GLU A 395 19.75 7.15 6.69
N SER A 396 19.21 8.14 7.41
CA SER A 396 19.95 8.86 8.48
C SER A 396 20.41 7.96 9.63
N ARG A 397 19.88 6.74 9.73
CA ARG A 397 20.22 5.72 10.73
C ARG A 397 21.00 4.53 10.16
N GLY A 398 21.44 4.64 8.91
CA GLY A 398 22.12 3.55 8.21
C GLY A 398 21.21 2.36 7.86
N GLY A 399 19.89 2.57 7.88
CA GLY A 399 18.90 1.60 7.41
C GLY A 399 18.64 1.75 5.92
N SER A 400 18.00 0.75 5.30
CA SER A 400 17.63 0.80 3.89
C SER A 400 16.45 -0.11 3.55
N ASN A 401 15.78 0.17 2.42
CA ASN A 401 14.64 -0.57 1.84
C ASN A 401 13.42 -0.64 2.77
N ASP A 402 13.19 0.39 3.56
CA ASP A 402 12.10 0.40 4.51
C ASP A 402 10.75 0.83 3.91
N GLU A 403 10.73 1.51 2.75
CA GLU A 403 9.47 1.99 2.19
C GLU A 403 8.64 0.91 1.51
N ILE A 404 7.32 1.08 1.62
CA ILE A 404 6.30 0.23 1.00
C ILE A 404 5.08 1.07 0.59
N HIS A 405 4.45 0.71 -0.52
CA HIS A 405 3.14 1.23 -0.92
C HIS A 405 2.08 0.17 -0.70
N ILE A 406 0.92 0.60 -0.22
CA ILE A 406 -0.25 -0.24 0.01
C ILE A 406 -1.46 0.43 -0.62
N VAL A 407 -2.20 -0.32 -1.44
CA VAL A 407 -3.40 0.15 -2.13
C VAL A 407 -4.53 -0.84 -1.86
N VAL A 408 -5.69 -0.32 -1.50
CA VAL A 408 -6.91 -1.11 -1.32
C VAL A 408 -7.85 -0.85 -2.48
N ILE A 409 -8.34 -1.90 -3.09
CA ILE A 409 -9.28 -1.81 -4.21
C ILE A 409 -10.57 -2.56 -3.92
N ASP A 410 -11.61 -2.16 -4.61
CA ASP A 410 -12.90 -2.82 -4.72
C ASP A 410 -12.85 -3.78 -5.93
N GLU A 411 -12.52 -5.05 -5.71
CA GLU A 411 -12.28 -5.98 -6.81
C GLU A 411 -13.54 -6.32 -7.59
N ASP A 412 -14.66 -6.46 -6.91
CA ASP A 412 -15.94 -6.86 -7.50
C ASP A 412 -16.92 -5.69 -7.73
N GLY A 413 -16.62 -4.51 -7.20
CA GLY A 413 -17.48 -3.32 -7.30
C GLY A 413 -18.57 -3.25 -6.23
N SER A 414 -18.55 -4.10 -5.22
CA SER A 414 -19.60 -4.16 -4.19
C SER A 414 -19.62 -2.90 -3.31
N SER A 415 -18.47 -2.29 -3.06
CA SER A 415 -18.33 -1.11 -2.21
C SER A 415 -18.55 0.20 -2.95
N SER A 416 -17.95 0.36 -4.14
CA SER A 416 -17.97 1.61 -4.91
C SER A 416 -18.95 1.62 -6.08
N GLY A 417 -19.47 0.46 -6.47
CA GLY A 417 -20.25 0.26 -7.68
C GLY A 417 -19.42 0.05 -8.95
N VAL A 418 -18.08 0.13 -8.85
CA VAL A 418 -17.17 -0.03 -10.00
C VAL A 418 -16.06 -1.00 -9.62
N ALA A 419 -16.04 -2.16 -10.29
CA ALA A 419 -14.99 -3.15 -10.09
C ALA A 419 -13.61 -2.62 -10.49
N GLY A 420 -12.60 -2.88 -9.67
CA GLY A 420 -11.22 -2.41 -9.86
C GLY A 420 -10.96 -0.98 -9.40
N ASN A 421 -11.94 -0.32 -8.77
CA ASN A 421 -11.77 1.03 -8.26
C ASN A 421 -10.83 1.06 -7.05
N ILE A 422 -9.89 2.01 -7.04
CA ILE A 422 -9.02 2.25 -5.89
C ILE A 422 -9.80 2.97 -4.80
N LEU A 423 -9.92 2.36 -3.63
CA LEU A 423 -10.59 2.91 -2.46
C LEU A 423 -9.65 3.69 -1.56
N GLU A 424 -8.46 3.14 -1.29
CA GLU A 424 -7.45 3.79 -0.43
C GLU A 424 -6.05 3.66 -1.04
N LYS A 425 -5.23 4.69 -0.82
CA LYS A 425 -3.80 4.72 -1.16
C LYS A 425 -2.98 5.11 0.05
N HIS A 426 -2.11 4.24 0.48
CA HIS A 426 -1.19 4.46 1.58
C HIS A 426 0.24 4.34 1.04
N LEU A 427 0.86 5.48 0.79
CA LEU A 427 2.12 5.56 0.04
C LEU A 427 3.29 5.93 0.95
N TYR A 428 4.48 5.40 0.63
CA TYR A 428 5.72 5.68 1.35
C TYR A 428 5.61 5.39 2.85
N LEU A 429 4.96 4.27 3.20
CA LEU A 429 4.93 3.78 4.57
C LEU A 429 6.24 3.06 4.89
N SER A 430 6.67 3.07 6.15
CA SER A 430 7.89 2.44 6.58
C SER A 430 7.65 1.04 7.20
N LYS A 431 8.50 0.08 6.87
CA LYS A 431 8.59 -1.23 7.52
C LYS A 431 9.24 -1.13 8.90
N ALA A 432 9.94 -0.02 9.18
CA ALA A 432 10.57 0.24 10.46
C ALA A 432 9.55 0.63 11.52
N LYS A 433 9.59 -0.02 12.67
CA LYS A 433 8.66 0.22 13.78
C LYS A 433 8.76 1.66 14.33
N ASP A 434 9.93 2.26 14.26
CA ASP A 434 10.20 3.63 14.68
C ASP A 434 10.17 4.65 13.52
N GLY A 435 9.72 4.21 12.33
CA GLY A 435 9.66 5.03 11.10
C GLY A 435 8.84 6.29 11.26
N LYS A 436 9.40 7.43 10.85
CA LYS A 436 8.77 8.75 10.94
C LYS A 436 8.95 9.54 9.65
N ARG A 437 7.93 10.32 9.30
CA ARG A 437 7.96 11.37 8.30
C ARG A 437 7.80 12.71 9.03
N GLN A 438 8.46 13.75 8.59
CA GLN A 438 8.57 15.10 9.16
C GLN A 438 7.51 15.52 10.19
N PRO A 439 7.89 16.23 11.24
CA PRO A 439 8.92 15.97 12.24
C PRO A 439 8.47 14.95 13.29
N ALA A 440 7.21 14.46 13.23
CA ALA A 440 6.62 13.58 14.23
C ALA A 440 5.54 12.63 13.69
N GLU A 441 5.26 12.60 12.39
CA GLU A 441 4.28 11.68 11.82
C GLU A 441 4.81 10.26 11.84
N GLU A 442 4.15 9.38 12.58
CA GLU A 442 4.44 7.96 12.58
C GLU A 442 3.97 7.35 11.23
N VAL A 443 4.91 6.72 10.53
CA VAL A 443 4.65 6.09 9.24
C VAL A 443 4.93 4.59 9.25
N TYR A 444 5.11 3.98 10.41
CA TYR A 444 5.15 2.53 10.52
C TYR A 444 3.84 1.95 9.98
N TYR A 445 3.93 1.16 8.91
CA TYR A 445 2.78 0.75 8.11
C TYR A 445 1.65 0.11 8.93
N LYS A 446 1.99 -0.71 9.93
CA LYS A 446 1.01 -1.39 10.78
C LYS A 446 0.19 -0.42 11.63
N ASN A 447 0.88 0.48 12.33
CA ASN A 447 0.22 1.49 13.17
C ASN A 447 -0.50 2.54 12.32
N TYR A 448 0.11 2.90 11.18
CA TYR A 448 -0.49 3.85 10.25
C TYR A 448 -1.83 3.33 9.70
N LEU A 449 -1.88 2.09 9.22
CA LEU A 449 -3.12 1.48 8.74
C LEU A 449 -4.17 1.38 9.85
N ALA A 450 -3.78 0.96 11.05
CA ALA A 450 -4.72 0.88 12.17
C ALA A 450 -5.41 2.20 12.47
N ASN A 451 -4.67 3.33 12.35
CA ASN A 451 -5.16 4.67 12.68
C ASN A 451 -5.80 5.42 11.50
N ARG A 452 -5.38 5.15 10.26
CA ARG A 452 -5.73 5.97 9.09
C ARG A 452 -6.58 5.23 8.05
N SER A 453 -6.43 3.93 7.90
CA SER A 453 -7.30 3.17 7.01
C SER A 453 -8.69 3.05 7.62
N GLU A 454 -9.72 3.19 6.81
CA GLU A 454 -11.11 2.92 7.19
C GLU A 454 -11.53 1.49 6.82
N LEU A 455 -10.73 0.81 5.99
CA LEU A 455 -11.10 -0.46 5.37
C LEU A 455 -10.34 -1.66 5.93
N ILE A 456 -9.06 -1.52 6.33
CA ILE A 456 -8.22 -2.66 6.65
C ILE A 456 -7.38 -2.50 7.92
N PHE A 457 -7.07 -3.66 8.53
CA PHE A 457 -6.02 -3.85 9.52
C PHE A 457 -4.92 -4.74 8.95
N ASN A 458 -3.68 -4.57 9.44
CA ASN A 458 -2.58 -5.49 9.17
C ASN A 458 -2.38 -6.46 10.35
N GLY A 459 -2.15 -7.72 10.06
CA GLY A 459 -1.87 -8.75 11.07
C GLY A 459 -0.39 -9.13 11.13
N ALA A 460 -0.04 -10.24 10.49
CA ALA A 460 1.34 -10.71 10.36
C ALA A 460 2.16 -9.78 9.47
N HIS A 461 3.46 -9.76 9.69
CA HIS A 461 4.38 -9.17 8.73
C HIS A 461 4.47 -10.07 7.48
N ALA A 462 4.56 -9.45 6.32
CA ALA A 462 4.81 -10.19 5.10
C ALA A 462 6.15 -10.95 5.19
N GLY A 463 6.14 -12.16 4.69
CA GLY A 463 7.36 -12.98 4.64
C GLY A 463 8.32 -12.41 3.60
N ALA A 464 9.57 -12.27 3.95
CA ALA A 464 10.61 -11.88 3.01
C ALA A 464 10.78 -12.94 1.93
N THR A 465 10.67 -12.52 0.67
CA THR A 465 10.96 -13.40 -0.46
C THR A 465 12.47 -13.56 -0.67
N VAL A 466 13.25 -12.57 -0.26
CA VAL A 466 14.72 -12.58 -0.35
C VAL A 466 15.31 -12.39 1.04
N SER A 467 15.80 -13.47 1.60
CA SER A 467 16.54 -13.47 2.85
C SER A 467 17.95 -13.98 2.61
N GLY A 468 18.94 -13.27 3.14
CA GLY A 468 20.30 -13.74 3.29
C GLY A 468 20.95 -14.26 2.03
N LEU A 469 21.73 -13.44 1.39
CA LEU A 469 22.56 -13.84 0.28
C LEU A 469 23.92 -14.20 0.83
N THR A 470 24.38 -15.41 0.55
CA THR A 470 25.72 -15.85 0.95
C THR A 470 26.72 -15.32 -0.06
N ALA A 471 27.70 -14.55 0.44
CA ALA A 471 28.86 -14.17 -0.37
C ALA A 471 29.55 -15.42 -0.87
N LYS A 472 29.97 -15.42 -2.13
CA LYS A 472 30.73 -16.51 -2.70
C LYS A 472 32.18 -16.44 -2.24
N ALA A 473 32.72 -17.55 -1.74
CA ALA A 473 34.15 -17.73 -1.60
C ALA A 473 34.75 -17.93 -3.00
N GLY A 474 35.46 -16.94 -3.53
CA GLY A 474 36.05 -17.00 -4.84
C GLY A 474 37.04 -15.88 -5.09
N ASN A 475 36.98 -15.20 -6.19
CA ASN A 475 37.80 -14.01 -6.44
C ASN A 475 37.29 -12.85 -5.59
N ALA A 476 37.87 -12.67 -4.42
CA ALA A 476 37.45 -11.75 -3.36
C ALA A 476 37.28 -10.29 -3.82
N SER A 477 37.90 -9.87 -4.90
CA SER A 477 37.82 -8.49 -5.36
C SER A 477 36.60 -8.18 -6.22
N VAL A 478 36.01 -9.17 -6.86
CA VAL A 478 34.92 -8.97 -7.83
C VAL A 478 33.67 -9.77 -7.47
N ASP A 479 33.86 -10.99 -6.99
CA ASP A 479 32.78 -11.95 -6.79
C ASP A 479 32.32 -12.02 -5.33
N ASP A 480 33.17 -11.54 -4.39
CA ASP A 480 32.91 -11.59 -2.96
C ASP A 480 32.34 -10.25 -2.49
N PHE A 481 31.04 -10.10 -2.57
CA PHE A 481 30.35 -8.94 -2.03
C PHE A 481 29.59 -9.30 -0.77
N ASN A 482 29.74 -8.46 0.25
CA ASN A 482 29.00 -8.58 1.49
C ASN A 482 27.51 -8.37 1.20
N LEU A 483 26.79 -9.46 1.17
CA LEU A 483 25.36 -9.43 1.04
C LEU A 483 24.76 -9.25 2.42
N VAL A 484 24.10 -8.14 2.60
CA VAL A 484 23.45 -7.85 3.87
C VAL A 484 22.26 -8.78 4.03
N THR A 485 22.26 -9.57 5.10
CA THR A 485 21.08 -10.29 5.54
C THR A 485 19.98 -9.28 5.82
N GLY A 486 18.88 -9.39 5.09
CA GLY A 486 17.75 -8.50 5.29
C GLY A 486 17.14 -8.66 6.69
N GLY A 487 16.78 -7.56 7.31
CA GLY A 487 16.09 -7.52 8.59
C GLY A 487 14.60 -7.77 8.46
N ALA A 488 13.98 -8.33 9.50
CA ALA A 488 12.55 -8.53 9.55
C ALA A 488 11.81 -7.19 9.64
N TRP A 489 10.60 -7.13 9.08
CA TRP A 489 9.74 -5.97 9.23
C TRP A 489 9.36 -5.78 10.71
N GLY A 490 9.18 -4.56 11.13
CA GLY A 490 8.87 -4.22 12.53
C GLY A 490 10.10 -4.08 13.44
N GLN A 491 11.31 -4.23 12.91
CA GLN A 491 12.54 -3.82 13.60
C GLN A 491 12.70 -2.29 13.55
N ASN A 492 13.57 -1.74 14.42
CA ASN A 492 13.95 -0.34 14.33
C ASN A 492 14.89 -0.10 13.14
N ALA A 493 14.87 1.10 12.56
CA ALA A 493 15.58 1.42 11.34
C ALA A 493 17.11 1.34 11.44
N SER A 494 17.69 1.45 12.66
CA SER A 494 19.13 1.62 12.87
C SER A 494 19.97 0.45 12.34
N GLY A 495 20.68 0.68 11.25
CA GLY A 495 21.58 -0.30 10.62
C GLY A 495 20.87 -1.49 9.97
N VAL A 496 19.56 -1.41 9.73
CA VAL A 496 18.77 -2.52 9.20
C VAL A 496 18.46 -2.31 7.71
N THR A 497 18.88 -3.28 6.90
CA THR A 497 18.35 -3.42 5.54
C THR A 497 17.11 -4.31 5.60
N PHE A 498 15.92 -3.73 5.35
CA PHE A 498 14.68 -4.48 5.46
C PHE A 498 14.51 -5.45 4.30
N ASN A 499 13.99 -6.64 4.62
CA ASN A 499 13.60 -7.64 3.63
C ASN A 499 12.56 -7.05 2.67
N VAL A 500 12.60 -7.53 1.43
CA VAL A 500 11.72 -7.08 0.36
C VAL A 500 10.77 -8.21 -0.06
N GLU A 501 9.55 -7.85 -0.42
CA GLU A 501 8.50 -8.78 -0.82
C GLU A 501 8.17 -8.68 -2.32
N GLY A 502 8.32 -7.51 -2.90
CA GLY A 502 7.97 -7.20 -4.29
C GLY A 502 6.53 -6.77 -4.46
N ASN A 503 5.99 -7.06 -5.62
CA ASN A 503 4.60 -6.76 -5.97
C ASN A 503 3.72 -7.94 -5.54
N ARG A 504 2.84 -7.72 -4.59
CA ARG A 504 1.96 -8.75 -4.00
C ARG A 504 0.51 -8.29 -3.97
N SER A 505 -0.37 -9.26 -4.03
CA SER A 505 -1.81 -9.04 -3.84
C SER A 505 -2.37 -9.99 -2.78
N TYR A 506 -3.36 -9.51 -2.04
CA TYR A 506 -4.00 -10.21 -0.97
C TYR A 506 -5.51 -10.09 -1.12
N ASP A 507 -6.17 -11.20 -1.45
CA ASP A 507 -7.63 -11.29 -1.56
C ASP A 507 -8.22 -11.46 -0.16
N LEU A 508 -9.13 -10.59 0.25
CA LEU A 508 -9.83 -10.73 1.51
C LEU A 508 -11.05 -11.59 1.31
N THR A 509 -11.15 -12.69 2.04
CA THR A 509 -12.23 -13.67 1.95
C THR A 509 -12.66 -14.15 3.33
N GLY A 510 -13.72 -14.94 3.39
CA GLY A 510 -14.18 -15.57 4.65
C GLY A 510 -14.91 -14.64 5.60
N GLY A 511 -15.25 -13.41 5.19
CA GLY A 511 -16.15 -12.54 5.95
C GLY A 511 -17.54 -13.15 6.06
N LYS A 512 -18.13 -13.07 7.27
CA LYS A 512 -19.45 -13.65 7.56
C LYS A 512 -20.33 -12.63 8.27
N ASP A 513 -21.61 -12.60 7.89
CA ASP A 513 -22.64 -11.79 8.53
C ASP A 513 -23.35 -12.56 9.67
N TYR A 514 -24.41 -11.99 10.20
CA TYR A 514 -25.13 -12.48 11.39
C TYR A 514 -25.69 -13.89 11.26
N SER A 515 -26.07 -14.32 10.06
CA SER A 515 -26.56 -15.68 9.77
C SER A 515 -25.46 -16.69 9.47
N GLY A 516 -24.19 -16.31 9.58
CA GLY A 516 -23.03 -17.18 9.39
C GLY A 516 -22.42 -17.16 7.99
N THR A 517 -23.18 -16.83 6.96
CA THR A 517 -22.65 -16.60 5.60
C THR A 517 -23.04 -15.22 5.11
N ASP A 518 -24.25 -15.08 4.63
CA ASP A 518 -24.76 -13.85 4.05
C ASP A 518 -26.21 -13.63 4.53
N GLY A 519 -26.40 -12.96 5.64
CA GLY A 519 -27.72 -12.67 6.20
C GLY A 519 -27.65 -11.92 7.51
N TYR A 520 -28.75 -11.22 7.83
CA TYR A 520 -28.85 -10.27 8.94
C TYR A 520 -29.81 -10.72 10.06
N LEU A 521 -30.20 -12.00 10.04
CA LEU A 521 -31.01 -12.55 11.13
C LEU A 521 -30.14 -12.62 12.40
N ILE A 522 -30.50 -11.81 13.37
CA ILE A 522 -29.79 -11.70 14.65
C ILE A 522 -30.62 -12.23 15.79
N ASP A 523 -29.98 -12.84 16.79
CA ASP A 523 -30.67 -13.22 18.04
C ASP A 523 -31.08 -11.98 18.83
N LYS A 524 -32.29 -11.99 19.38
CA LYS A 524 -32.79 -10.89 20.21
C LYS A 524 -31.94 -10.63 21.45
N GLY A 525 -31.35 -11.68 22.02
CA GLY A 525 -30.46 -11.57 23.18
C GLY A 525 -29.21 -10.77 22.85
N ASP A 526 -28.65 -10.96 21.68
CA ASP A 526 -27.48 -10.20 21.22
C ASP A 526 -27.81 -8.70 21.06
N VAL A 527 -28.97 -8.38 20.48
CA VAL A 527 -29.43 -6.98 20.37
C VAL A 527 -29.68 -6.38 21.77
N ILE A 528 -30.32 -7.10 22.69
CA ILE A 528 -30.53 -6.63 24.05
C ILE A 528 -29.19 -6.42 24.78
N ASN A 529 -28.21 -7.30 24.58
CA ASN A 529 -26.88 -7.15 25.15
C ASN A 529 -26.19 -5.87 24.70
N SER A 530 -26.34 -5.49 23.44
CA SER A 530 -25.81 -4.23 22.93
C SER A 530 -26.48 -3.01 23.59
N TYR A 531 -27.80 -3.03 23.79
CA TYR A 531 -28.47 -1.97 24.56
C TYR A 531 -28.04 -1.92 26.02
N ASN A 532 -27.67 -3.06 26.63
CA ASN A 532 -27.18 -3.10 28.00
C ASN A 532 -25.88 -2.28 28.23
N ILE A 533 -25.10 -2.03 27.18
CA ILE A 533 -23.91 -1.15 27.21
C ILE A 533 -24.32 0.27 27.60
N LEU A 534 -25.52 0.69 27.24
CA LEU A 534 -26.06 2.02 27.53
C LEU A 534 -26.63 2.20 28.93
N LYS A 535 -26.60 1.18 29.79
CA LYS A 535 -27.19 1.24 31.15
C LYS A 535 -26.55 2.28 32.05
N ASN A 536 -25.29 2.61 31.83
CA ASN A 536 -24.55 3.56 32.67
C ASN A 536 -24.73 5.00 32.17
N PRO A 537 -25.50 5.86 32.85
CA PRO A 537 -25.71 7.24 32.42
C PRO A 537 -24.44 8.12 32.53
N ALA A 538 -23.47 7.74 33.37
CA ALA A 538 -22.21 8.48 33.49
C ALA A 538 -21.26 8.24 32.30
N GLU A 539 -21.45 7.15 31.56
CA GLU A 539 -20.60 6.80 30.44
C GLU A 539 -21.17 7.33 29.12
N TYR A 540 -22.48 7.21 28.93
CA TYR A 540 -23.14 7.63 27.69
C TYR A 540 -24.35 8.52 28.01
N SER A 541 -24.33 9.76 27.56
CA SER A 541 -25.50 10.64 27.57
C SER A 541 -26.43 10.26 26.42
N ILE A 542 -27.69 9.95 26.72
CA ILE A 542 -28.77 9.65 25.77
C ILE A 542 -30.10 10.19 26.31
N ASN A 543 -30.97 10.67 25.43
CA ASN A 543 -32.32 11.15 25.76
C ASN A 543 -33.41 10.17 25.31
N PHE A 544 -33.15 9.40 24.25
CA PHE A 544 -34.10 8.45 23.67
C PHE A 544 -33.45 7.11 23.40
N ILE A 545 -34.19 6.03 23.68
CA ILE A 545 -33.84 4.68 23.25
C ILE A 545 -34.86 4.29 22.17
N LEU A 546 -34.41 4.10 20.95
CA LEU A 546 -35.23 3.67 19.83
C LEU A 546 -35.24 2.14 19.78
N GLN A 547 -36.42 1.53 19.77
CA GLN A 547 -36.52 0.07 19.68
C GLN A 547 -36.00 -0.47 18.34
N GLY A 548 -36.13 0.30 17.26
CA GLY A 548 -36.00 -0.23 15.90
C GLY A 548 -37.17 -1.15 15.59
N PRO A 549 -36.98 -2.19 14.76
CA PRO A 549 -38.01 -3.21 14.57
C PRO A 549 -38.35 -3.92 15.88
N SER A 550 -39.57 -4.39 15.99
CA SER A 550 -40.03 -5.08 17.20
C SER A 550 -39.16 -6.31 17.56
N GLY A 551 -38.60 -6.99 16.55
CA GLY A 551 -37.65 -8.09 16.70
C GLY A 551 -38.32 -9.43 17.09
N GLY A 552 -37.64 -10.51 16.70
CA GLY A 552 -38.09 -11.88 17.00
C GLY A 552 -39.23 -12.41 16.13
N ALA A 553 -39.37 -13.73 16.09
CA ALA A 553 -40.40 -14.42 15.30
C ALA A 553 -41.78 -14.41 15.96
N THR A 554 -41.81 -14.19 17.26
CA THR A 554 -43.05 -14.26 18.05
C THR A 554 -43.33 -12.95 18.76
N ILE A 555 -44.61 -12.74 19.14
CA ILE A 555 -45.04 -11.61 19.98
C ILE A 555 -44.25 -11.57 21.30
N PHE A 556 -43.96 -12.72 21.90
CA PHE A 556 -43.20 -12.82 23.15
C PHE A 556 -41.76 -12.38 23.01
N ASP A 557 -41.13 -12.64 21.88
CA ASP A 557 -39.78 -12.15 21.58
C ASP A 557 -39.74 -10.63 21.48
N SER A 558 -40.73 -10.07 20.81
CA SER A 558 -40.90 -8.62 20.67
C SER A 558 -41.16 -7.95 22.02
N GLN A 559 -42.01 -8.55 22.85
CA GLN A 559 -42.31 -8.08 24.22
C GLN A 559 -41.07 -8.18 25.12
N ALA A 560 -40.25 -9.20 24.99
CA ALA A 560 -39.02 -9.36 25.76
C ALA A 560 -38.01 -8.21 25.43
N LYS A 561 -37.85 -7.87 24.14
CA LYS A 561 -37.03 -6.73 23.72
C LYS A 561 -37.59 -5.43 24.30
N ALA A 562 -38.87 -5.15 24.11
CA ALA A 562 -39.53 -3.95 24.63
C ALA A 562 -39.35 -3.82 26.16
N SER A 563 -39.60 -4.90 26.90
CA SER A 563 -39.43 -4.94 28.36
C SER A 563 -38.01 -4.64 28.80
N ALA A 564 -37.00 -5.14 28.06
CA ALA A 564 -35.59 -4.85 28.34
C ALA A 564 -35.28 -3.36 28.17
N LEU A 565 -35.75 -2.72 27.08
CA LEU A 565 -35.54 -1.31 26.81
C LEU A 565 -36.23 -0.41 27.84
N ILE A 566 -37.47 -0.73 28.20
CA ILE A 566 -38.21 -0.05 29.28
C ILE A 566 -37.44 -0.19 30.59
N GLY A 567 -36.89 -1.38 30.89
CA GLY A 567 -36.06 -1.63 32.07
C GLY A 567 -34.81 -0.77 32.12
N ILE A 568 -34.13 -0.58 30.98
CA ILE A 568 -32.97 0.32 30.87
C ILE A 568 -33.38 1.78 31.13
N ALA A 569 -34.46 2.26 30.50
CA ALA A 569 -34.94 3.62 30.70
C ALA A 569 -35.36 3.87 32.16
N ASN A 570 -36.05 2.89 32.80
CA ASN A 570 -36.39 2.95 34.20
C ASN A 570 -35.19 2.97 35.16
N LEU A 571 -34.10 2.28 34.79
CA LEU A 571 -32.88 2.27 35.58
C LEU A 571 -32.17 3.64 35.47
N ARG A 572 -32.07 4.16 34.26
CA ARG A 572 -31.36 5.42 33.94
C ARG A 572 -32.13 6.65 34.46
N LYS A 573 -33.43 6.74 34.20
CA LYS A 573 -34.31 7.88 34.53
C LYS A 573 -33.96 9.21 33.83
N ASP A 574 -33.08 9.17 32.87
CA ASP A 574 -32.64 10.33 32.07
C ASP A 574 -32.98 10.21 30.58
N CYS A 575 -33.66 9.12 30.21
CA CYS A 575 -34.03 8.85 28.81
C CYS A 575 -35.42 8.21 28.72
N ILE A 576 -36.00 8.25 27.52
CA ILE A 576 -37.31 7.70 27.19
C ILE A 576 -37.16 6.57 26.16
N ALA A 577 -37.73 5.41 26.42
CA ALA A 577 -37.82 4.32 25.46
C ALA A 577 -39.03 4.53 24.52
N CYS A 578 -38.77 4.58 23.22
CA CYS A 578 -39.80 4.66 22.17
C CYS A 578 -40.04 3.26 21.62
N ILE A 579 -41.25 2.75 21.78
CA ILE A 579 -41.61 1.36 21.55
C ILE A 579 -42.74 1.27 20.52
N SER A 580 -42.53 0.48 19.46
CA SER A 580 -43.52 0.14 18.44
C SER A 580 -44.11 -1.28 18.66
N PRO A 581 -45.35 -1.55 18.21
CA PRO A 581 -45.96 -2.86 18.38
C PRO A 581 -45.29 -3.94 17.51
N HIS A 582 -45.69 -5.21 17.78
CA HIS A 582 -45.19 -6.33 16.98
C HIS A 582 -45.62 -6.21 15.52
N ARG A 583 -44.65 -6.29 14.59
CA ARG A 583 -44.87 -6.07 13.16
C ARG A 583 -45.98 -6.94 12.56
N ALA A 584 -45.98 -8.23 12.86
CA ALA A 584 -46.97 -9.17 12.33
C ALA A 584 -48.40 -8.92 12.84
N GLY A 585 -48.57 -8.20 13.94
CA GLY A 585 -49.87 -7.81 14.45
C GLY A 585 -50.49 -6.57 13.79
N VAL A 586 -49.65 -5.83 13.03
CA VAL A 586 -50.06 -4.54 12.45
C VAL A 586 -49.97 -4.55 10.93
N VAL A 587 -48.84 -4.98 10.37
CA VAL A 587 -48.57 -4.91 8.92
C VAL A 587 -49.33 -6.05 8.20
N ASN A 588 -50.02 -5.67 7.11
CA ASN A 588 -50.85 -6.59 6.32
C ASN A 588 -52.07 -7.20 7.05
N ILE A 589 -52.52 -6.55 8.11
CA ILE A 589 -53.79 -6.91 8.78
C ILE A 589 -54.92 -6.07 8.16
N PRO A 590 -55.84 -6.68 7.42
CA PRO A 590 -56.85 -5.91 6.67
C PRO A 590 -57.99 -5.38 7.55
N ASN A 591 -58.22 -5.99 8.72
CA ASN A 591 -59.28 -5.60 9.65
C ASN A 591 -58.72 -4.68 10.75
N SER A 592 -59.23 -3.47 10.86
CA SER A 592 -58.80 -2.44 11.81
C SER A 592 -59.06 -2.83 13.27
N ASP A 593 -60.14 -3.55 13.54
CA ASP A 593 -60.48 -3.99 14.92
C ASP A 593 -59.47 -5.06 15.37
N THR A 594 -59.20 -6.05 14.50
CA THR A 594 -58.17 -7.05 14.76
C THR A 594 -56.80 -6.41 14.94
N GLN A 595 -56.45 -5.39 14.12
CA GLN A 595 -55.22 -4.65 14.27
C GLN A 595 -55.15 -3.95 15.64
N THR A 596 -56.23 -3.33 16.07
CA THR A 596 -56.31 -2.67 17.37
C THR A 596 -56.17 -3.66 18.52
N ASP A 597 -56.89 -4.79 18.46
CA ASP A 597 -56.78 -5.85 19.46
C ASP A 597 -55.33 -6.38 19.56
N ASN A 598 -54.68 -6.65 18.45
CA ASN A 598 -53.30 -7.10 18.41
C ASN A 598 -52.34 -6.08 19.06
N ILE A 599 -52.57 -4.78 18.87
CA ILE A 599 -51.74 -3.72 19.49
C ILE A 599 -51.97 -3.71 21.02
N VAL A 600 -53.22 -3.80 21.44
CA VAL A 600 -53.57 -3.85 22.87
C VAL A 600 -52.97 -5.08 23.52
N ASP A 601 -53.12 -6.27 22.94
CA ASP A 601 -52.54 -7.52 23.41
C ASP A 601 -51.01 -7.49 23.49
N TYR A 602 -50.37 -6.77 22.56
CA TYR A 602 -48.91 -6.55 22.60
C TYR A 602 -48.47 -5.72 23.80
N TYR A 603 -49.18 -4.63 24.09
CA TYR A 603 -48.80 -3.69 25.14
C TYR A 603 -49.29 -4.12 26.55
N ALA A 604 -50.38 -4.88 26.65
CA ALA A 604 -50.99 -5.22 27.92
C ALA A 604 -50.06 -5.88 28.95
N PRO A 605 -49.14 -6.80 28.58
CA PRO A 605 -48.20 -7.41 29.53
C PRO A 605 -46.98 -6.57 29.83
N LEU A 606 -46.72 -5.46 29.09
CA LEU A 606 -45.55 -4.61 29.32
C LEU A 606 -45.70 -3.76 30.59
N GLN A 607 -44.58 -3.53 31.26
CA GLN A 607 -44.54 -2.68 32.43
C GLN A 607 -44.92 -1.23 32.09
N SER A 608 -45.91 -0.70 32.81
CA SER A 608 -46.22 0.73 32.76
C SER A 608 -45.07 1.57 33.31
N SER A 609 -44.64 2.58 32.59
CA SER A 609 -43.51 3.43 32.95
C SER A 609 -43.70 4.86 32.44
N SER A 610 -43.31 5.84 33.24
CA SER A 610 -43.21 7.23 32.80
C SER A 610 -41.96 7.48 31.90
N TYR A 611 -41.12 6.47 31.74
CA TYR A 611 -39.92 6.51 30.89
C TYR A 611 -40.08 5.70 29.59
N ALA A 612 -41.33 5.44 29.20
CA ALA A 612 -41.61 4.76 27.92
C ALA A 612 -42.78 5.40 27.20
N VAL A 613 -42.70 5.48 25.87
CA VAL A 613 -43.77 5.92 24.99
C VAL A 613 -44.08 4.81 24.00
N PHE A 614 -45.37 4.53 23.84
CA PHE A 614 -45.86 3.52 22.93
C PHE A 614 -46.52 4.19 21.73
N ASP A 615 -46.16 3.75 20.55
CA ASP A 615 -46.80 4.16 19.30
C ASP A 615 -47.77 3.09 18.78
N SER A 616 -48.51 3.40 17.73
CA SER A 616 -49.57 2.52 17.21
C SER A 616 -49.19 1.76 15.94
N GLY A 617 -47.93 1.85 15.44
CA GLY A 617 -47.69 1.13 14.23
C GLY A 617 -46.45 1.39 13.39
N TYR A 618 -46.70 1.22 12.10
CA TYR A 618 -45.67 1.26 11.07
C TYR A 618 -46.07 2.27 10.00
N LYS A 619 -45.08 3.04 9.46
CA LYS A 619 -45.28 3.88 8.28
C LYS A 619 -44.87 3.14 7.02
N TYR A 620 -45.58 3.41 5.91
CA TYR A 620 -45.23 2.94 4.59
C TYR A 620 -44.43 4.02 3.89
N THR A 621 -43.15 3.78 3.60
CA THR A 621 -42.23 4.76 3.05
C THR A 621 -41.37 4.19 1.95
N PHE A 622 -40.87 5.06 1.09
CA PHE A 622 -39.99 4.66 -0.02
C PHE A 622 -38.53 4.52 0.42
N ASP A 623 -37.96 3.34 0.21
CA ASP A 623 -36.55 3.06 0.35
C ASP A 623 -35.84 3.41 -0.96
N ARG A 624 -35.19 4.56 -1.00
CA ARG A 624 -34.47 5.06 -2.18
C ARG A 624 -33.23 4.24 -2.53
N PHE A 625 -32.67 3.47 -1.60
CA PHE A 625 -31.46 2.68 -1.81
C PHE A 625 -31.75 1.38 -2.54
N ASN A 626 -32.92 0.77 -2.22
CA ASN A 626 -33.37 -0.49 -2.81
C ASN A 626 -34.51 -0.28 -3.84
N ASN A 627 -34.95 0.97 -4.07
CA ASN A 627 -36.02 1.33 -5.00
C ASN A 627 -37.33 0.58 -4.72
N GLU A 628 -37.71 0.49 -3.44
CA GLU A 628 -38.88 -0.25 -2.99
C GLU A 628 -39.63 0.48 -1.87
N PHE A 629 -40.95 0.28 -1.77
CA PHE A 629 -41.74 0.75 -0.64
C PHE A 629 -41.75 -0.27 0.49
N ARG A 630 -41.51 0.21 1.71
CA ARG A 630 -41.35 -0.62 2.90
C ARG A 630 -42.13 -0.10 4.08
N TYR A 631 -42.54 -1.03 4.96
CA TYR A 631 -43.05 -0.69 6.27
C TYR A 631 -41.91 -0.61 7.29
N ILE A 632 -41.79 0.52 7.98
CA ILE A 632 -40.83 0.74 9.06
C ILE A 632 -41.52 1.18 10.34
N PRO A 633 -41.03 0.81 11.53
CA PRO A 633 -41.68 1.16 12.79
C PRO A 633 -41.61 2.65 13.08
N LEU A 634 -42.62 3.20 13.77
CA LEU A 634 -42.72 4.63 14.06
C LEU A 634 -41.83 5.11 15.21
N ASN A 635 -41.19 4.24 16.00
CA ASN A 635 -40.43 4.67 17.17
C ASN A 635 -39.29 5.63 16.84
N GLY A 636 -38.68 5.54 15.64
CA GLY A 636 -37.68 6.49 15.16
C GLY A 636 -38.28 7.88 14.89
N ASP A 637 -39.47 7.93 14.30
CA ASP A 637 -40.18 9.20 14.05
C ASP A 637 -40.69 9.85 15.35
N ILE A 638 -41.22 9.04 16.27
CA ILE A 638 -41.71 9.54 17.58
C ILE A 638 -40.56 10.13 18.38
N GLY A 639 -39.45 9.39 18.51
CA GLY A 639 -38.24 9.89 19.16
C GLY A 639 -37.72 11.18 18.50
N GLY A 640 -37.68 11.19 17.17
CA GLY A 640 -37.25 12.35 16.38
C GLY A 640 -38.17 13.57 16.53
N LEU A 641 -39.49 13.38 16.55
CA LEU A 641 -40.45 14.46 16.82
C LEU A 641 -40.28 15.03 18.23
N MET A 642 -40.06 14.17 19.24
CA MET A 642 -39.80 14.61 20.61
C MET A 642 -38.48 15.40 20.68
N ALA A 643 -37.42 14.92 20.03
CA ALA A 643 -36.15 15.60 19.94
C ALA A 643 -36.30 16.98 19.29
N ARG A 644 -36.94 17.06 18.13
CA ARG A 644 -37.21 18.32 17.41
C ARG A 644 -38.05 19.30 18.25
N THR A 645 -39.06 18.79 18.96
CA THR A 645 -39.89 19.63 19.84
C THR A 645 -39.05 20.22 20.97
N SER A 646 -38.19 19.43 21.60
CA SER A 646 -37.29 19.88 22.65
C SER A 646 -36.31 20.93 22.13
N ILE A 647 -35.69 20.70 20.98
CA ILE A 647 -34.75 21.66 20.33
C ILE A 647 -35.47 22.97 20.06
N ASN A 648 -36.66 22.95 19.48
CA ASN A 648 -37.40 24.16 19.09
C ASN A 648 -38.05 24.88 20.28
N SER A 649 -38.29 24.22 21.40
CA SER A 649 -38.92 24.82 22.59
C SER A 649 -37.93 25.58 23.49
N PHE A 650 -36.64 25.36 23.30
CA PHE A 650 -35.56 25.98 24.07
C PHE A 650 -34.72 26.96 23.24
N SER A 651 -35.08 27.21 21.95
CA SER A 651 -34.40 28.17 21.06
C SER A 651 -35.01 29.57 21.10
#